data_db12f8858583d952ddc67e8eeb044696
#
_entry.id   db12f8858583d952ddc67e8eeb044696
#
_cell.length_a   1.000
_cell.length_b   1.000
_cell.length_c   1.000
_cell.angle_alpha   90.00
_cell.angle_beta   90.00
_cell.angle_gamma   90.00
#
_symmetry.space_group_name_H-M   'P 1'
#
loop_
_entity.id
_entity.type
_entity.pdbx_description
1 polymer ?
#
loop_
_entity_poly.entity_id
_entity_poly.type
_entity_poly.pdbx_seq_one_letter_code
_entity_poly.pdbx_strand_id
1 'polypeptide(L)'
;MDRRFLILIMLALPVAAMAQTGVVAVHPANGEGRMLTMEEAVLGRNTRPGNVYASWVDNDTYVCRIDGKWMSSDFATGKTTEYSPERISIAIPRDAAGVERSSSGTFAYTKGNSLFINDGTETCVACSEDAEIVYGQSVSRNEFGISGGIFWSPDGSRLAFYRKDESRVTDFPLLDITSRTGSLRNIKYPMNGMESEEIRLGIYDLASGTTAWCDVTDFAYDRYLTNISWTPDCKYVIIQVLDRTQKHMRMNMYRATDGAFVRTLLTEDNTRYVEPLDPVWFLKGTYSFIYRTNNRNGYRNLYLCDTLGNVRRLTPVDADVAYAGNDGKTVYYTSAEVSPVENHLFKVQVSLKGRRMPDGNVGSFKFGSPARLTSEEGWHNISLSEDCKKFIDSFSSFNVPQVTNLKTTGGKLVRNLNIASDPLTQFKTGKVVLGTVKSADGRYDNWYRMFFPADFDSTKKYPVILYVYGGPHSQMVQDSWLGQVRMWEMLMAQKGYIVYVQDNRGTENRGAEYEMAIHRQCGQCEMADQMVGIDMLKSLPYVDKDRIGVHGWSYGGFMTISLMTNYPETFKVGVAGGPVIDWKWYEVMYGERYMDTEETNPEGFAKTSLIGKAKDLKGKLLICQGAIDNTVVWEHSLSFVQKCIEEGVQLDYFPYPRSEHNVMGIWRIHLMDKVTGYFDDNL
;
A
#
# COMPACT_ATOMS: atom_id res chain seq x y z
N MET A 1 -16.65 -7.86 -54.02
CA MET A 1 -15.45 -7.11 -53.65
C MET A 1 -15.65 -6.59 -52.26
N ASP A 2 -14.88 -7.12 -51.35
CA ASP A 2 -15.17 -7.17 -49.92
C ASP A 2 -14.79 -5.84 -49.22
N ARG A 3 -15.73 -5.27 -48.48
CA ARG A 3 -15.56 -4.01 -47.75
C ARG A 3 -14.62 -4.10 -46.54
N ARG A 4 -13.95 -5.24 -46.37
CA ARG A 4 -13.02 -5.47 -45.22
C ARG A 4 -11.58 -4.99 -45.46
N PHE A 5 -11.24 -4.56 -46.68
CA PHE A 5 -9.85 -4.18 -47.02
C PHE A 5 -9.56 -2.65 -46.86
N LEU A 6 -10.58 -1.79 -46.68
CA LEU A 6 -10.35 -0.35 -46.60
C LEU A 6 -10.13 0.17 -45.15
N ILE A 7 -10.41 -0.64 -44.15
CA ILE A 7 -10.23 -0.24 -42.72
C ILE A 7 -8.79 -0.48 -42.23
N LEU A 8 -8.02 -1.34 -42.92
CA LEU A 8 -6.66 -1.70 -42.49
C LEU A 8 -5.58 -0.68 -42.91
N ILE A 9 -5.85 0.22 -43.86
CA ILE A 9 -4.83 1.17 -44.36
C ILE A 9 -4.78 2.49 -43.56
N MET A 10 -5.85 2.88 -42.91
CA MET A 10 -5.85 4.12 -42.04
C MET A 10 -5.28 3.91 -40.61
N LEU A 11 -5.12 2.67 -40.17
CA LEU A 11 -4.55 2.34 -38.86
C LEU A 11 -3.03 2.05 -38.90
N ALA A 12 -2.42 1.89 -40.05
CA ALA A 12 -1.03 1.43 -40.16
C ALA A 12 0.05 2.51 -39.92
N LEU A 13 -0.23 3.78 -40.21
CA LEU A 13 0.75 4.86 -40.01
C LEU A 13 0.96 5.28 -38.52
N PRO A 14 -0.05 5.33 -37.67
CA PRO A 14 0.19 5.58 -36.24
C PRO A 14 0.76 4.37 -35.48
N VAL A 15 0.53 3.15 -35.93
CA VAL A 15 1.04 1.91 -35.29
C VAL A 15 2.56 1.76 -35.47
N ALA A 16 3.13 2.17 -36.61
CA ALA A 16 4.58 2.10 -36.81
C ALA A 16 5.39 3.10 -35.95
N ALA A 17 4.81 4.27 -35.66
CA ALA A 17 5.42 5.23 -34.72
C ALA A 17 5.27 4.77 -33.26
N MET A 18 4.19 4.04 -32.94
CA MET A 18 3.95 3.48 -31.60
C MET A 18 4.82 2.24 -31.30
N ALA A 19 5.23 1.48 -32.30
CA ALA A 19 6.13 0.33 -32.11
C ALA A 19 7.51 0.72 -31.53
N GLN A 20 7.92 1.98 -31.66
CA GLN A 20 9.14 2.51 -31.06
C GLN A 20 8.96 2.96 -29.59
N THR A 21 7.73 3.02 -29.09
CA THR A 21 7.40 3.55 -27.74
C THR A 21 6.99 2.49 -26.72
N GLY A 22 7.17 1.19 -27.01
CA GLY A 22 6.82 0.10 -26.09
C GLY A 22 5.32 0.04 -25.72
N VAL A 23 4.42 0.49 -26.62
CA VAL A 23 2.96 0.45 -26.38
C VAL A 23 2.49 -0.99 -26.26
N VAL A 24 1.78 -1.31 -25.17
CA VAL A 24 1.22 -2.63 -24.86
C VAL A 24 -0.29 -2.67 -25.15
N ALA A 25 -1.03 -1.65 -24.71
CA ALA A 25 -2.48 -1.57 -24.93
C ALA A 25 -2.94 -0.12 -25.17
N VAL A 26 -4.07 0.02 -25.85
CA VAL A 26 -4.71 1.31 -26.13
C VAL A 26 -6.20 1.22 -25.79
N HIS A 27 -6.68 2.18 -24.99
CA HIS A 27 -8.10 2.45 -24.83
C HIS A 27 -8.50 3.58 -25.80
N PRO A 28 -9.53 3.38 -26.63
CA PRO A 28 -9.87 4.35 -27.66
C PRO A 28 -10.44 5.65 -27.09
N ALA A 29 -10.28 6.75 -27.82
CA ALA A 29 -10.93 8.00 -27.50
C ALA A 29 -12.45 7.89 -27.67
N ASN A 30 -13.20 8.56 -26.78
CA ASN A 30 -14.60 8.87 -27.01
C ASN A 30 -14.74 10.35 -27.42
N GLY A 31 -14.96 10.59 -28.71
CA GLY A 31 -15.09 11.95 -29.27
C GLY A 31 -16.38 12.68 -28.91
N GLU A 32 -17.34 11.98 -28.29
CA GLU A 32 -18.67 12.49 -27.95
C GLU A 32 -18.83 12.59 -26.42
N GLY A 33 -19.82 13.37 -26.01
CA GLY A 33 -20.15 13.53 -24.59
C GLY A 33 -19.73 14.88 -24.01
N ARG A 34 -19.86 15.00 -22.70
CA ARG A 34 -19.54 16.22 -21.96
C ARG A 34 -18.16 16.13 -21.30
N MET A 35 -17.65 17.28 -20.85
CA MET A 35 -16.42 17.34 -20.05
C MET A 35 -16.70 16.85 -18.62
N LEU A 36 -15.66 16.35 -17.96
CA LEU A 36 -15.68 16.09 -16.52
C LEU A 36 -15.73 17.40 -15.74
N THR A 37 -16.43 17.38 -14.61
CA THR A 37 -16.30 18.41 -13.59
C THR A 37 -15.18 18.05 -12.61
N MET A 38 -14.63 19.03 -11.90
CA MET A 38 -13.63 18.77 -10.85
C MET A 38 -14.21 17.88 -9.74
N GLU A 39 -15.47 18.08 -9.37
CA GLU A 39 -16.15 17.26 -8.37
C GLU A 39 -16.23 15.78 -8.80
N GLU A 40 -16.57 15.51 -10.07
CA GLU A 40 -16.59 14.14 -10.61
C GLU A 40 -15.18 13.52 -10.64
N ALA A 41 -14.20 14.30 -11.05
CA ALA A 41 -12.80 13.83 -11.09
C ALA A 41 -12.23 13.51 -9.70
N VAL A 42 -12.62 14.28 -8.68
CA VAL A 42 -12.10 14.12 -7.30
C VAL A 42 -12.91 13.11 -6.49
N LEU A 43 -14.26 13.19 -6.54
CA LEU A 43 -15.12 12.33 -5.73
C LEU A 43 -15.49 11.02 -6.42
N GLY A 44 -15.20 10.89 -7.72
CA GLY A 44 -15.51 9.71 -8.51
C GLY A 44 -17.00 9.53 -8.78
N ARG A 45 -17.79 10.60 -8.70
CA ARG A 45 -19.22 10.56 -9.06
C ARG A 45 -19.36 10.38 -10.57
N ASN A 46 -20.21 9.45 -10.98
CA ASN A 46 -20.48 9.12 -12.40
C ASN A 46 -19.25 8.58 -13.19
N THR A 47 -18.08 8.47 -12.58
CA THR A 47 -16.84 8.05 -13.26
C THR A 47 -16.33 6.72 -12.77
N ARG A 48 -16.87 6.19 -11.68
CA ARG A 48 -16.49 4.86 -11.17
C ARG A 48 -17.30 3.78 -11.86
N PRO A 49 -16.65 2.69 -12.33
CA PRO A 49 -17.39 1.51 -12.76
C PRO A 49 -18.33 1.00 -11.67
N GLY A 50 -19.49 0.52 -12.07
CA GLY A 50 -20.40 -0.16 -11.15
C GLY A 50 -19.69 -1.35 -10.49
N ASN A 51 -19.80 -1.50 -9.17
CA ASN A 51 -19.18 -2.62 -8.45
C ASN A 51 -20.18 -3.22 -7.44
N VAL A 52 -20.07 -4.54 -7.25
CA VAL A 52 -20.78 -5.28 -6.21
C VAL A 52 -19.76 -5.75 -5.19
N TYR A 53 -19.74 -5.10 -4.04
CA TYR A 53 -18.95 -5.54 -2.90
C TYR A 53 -19.64 -6.73 -2.24
N ALA A 54 -19.06 -7.90 -2.36
CA ALA A 54 -19.57 -9.13 -1.76
C ALA A 54 -18.55 -9.65 -0.72
N SER A 55 -19.07 -10.16 0.41
CA SER A 55 -18.27 -10.71 1.51
C SER A 55 -18.88 -12.03 1.98
N TRP A 56 -18.05 -12.97 2.40
CA TRP A 56 -18.50 -14.23 2.97
C TRP A 56 -19.09 -14.03 4.37
N VAL A 57 -20.21 -14.69 4.63
CA VAL A 57 -20.79 -14.84 5.98
C VAL A 57 -20.38 -16.18 6.57
N ASP A 58 -20.39 -17.21 5.72
CA ASP A 58 -19.96 -18.57 6.01
C ASP A 58 -19.43 -19.24 4.72
N ASN A 59 -19.21 -20.56 4.75
CA ASN A 59 -18.70 -21.27 3.58
C ASN A 59 -19.63 -21.32 2.38
N ASP A 60 -20.93 -21.11 2.55
CA ASP A 60 -21.95 -21.26 1.51
C ASP A 60 -22.73 -19.99 1.25
N THR A 61 -22.56 -18.96 2.09
CA THR A 61 -23.36 -17.75 2.09
C THR A 61 -22.48 -16.52 1.97
N TYR A 62 -22.83 -15.62 1.07
CA TYR A 62 -22.22 -14.29 0.95
C TYR A 62 -23.25 -13.18 1.10
N VAL A 63 -22.80 -12.00 1.50
CA VAL A 63 -23.62 -10.77 1.56
C VAL A 63 -23.14 -9.78 0.53
N CYS A 64 -24.09 -9.09 -0.08
CA CYS A 64 -23.82 -7.95 -0.95
C CYS A 64 -24.98 -6.96 -0.92
N ARG A 65 -24.79 -5.76 -1.47
CA ARG A 65 -25.88 -4.79 -1.63
C ARG A 65 -26.60 -5.02 -2.94
N ILE A 66 -27.95 -5.20 -2.88
CA ILE A 66 -28.86 -5.28 -4.01
C ILE A 66 -29.97 -4.25 -3.78
N ASP A 67 -30.18 -3.34 -4.73
CA ASP A 67 -31.19 -2.26 -4.65
C ASP A 67 -31.11 -1.45 -3.33
N GLY A 68 -29.88 -1.18 -2.90
CA GLY A 68 -29.62 -0.40 -1.69
C GLY A 68 -29.74 -1.15 -0.35
N LYS A 69 -30.21 -2.40 -0.35
CA LYS A 69 -30.35 -3.25 0.83
C LYS A 69 -29.23 -4.27 0.93
N TRP A 70 -28.87 -4.63 2.15
CA TRP A 70 -27.99 -5.76 2.39
C TRP A 70 -28.76 -7.07 2.22
N MET A 71 -28.28 -7.94 1.34
CA MET A 71 -28.87 -9.21 1.01
C MET A 71 -27.86 -10.34 1.30
N SER A 72 -28.34 -11.38 1.96
CA SER A 72 -27.65 -12.66 2.12
C SER A 72 -28.02 -13.57 0.96
N SER A 73 -27.06 -14.19 0.33
CA SER A 73 -27.27 -15.00 -0.88
C SER A 73 -26.55 -16.34 -0.76
N ASP A 74 -27.28 -17.43 -1.09
CA ASP A 74 -26.69 -18.76 -1.19
C ASP A 74 -25.80 -18.85 -2.44
N PHE A 75 -24.60 -19.35 -2.26
CA PHE A 75 -23.60 -19.43 -3.32
C PHE A 75 -24.04 -20.29 -4.51
N ALA A 76 -24.60 -21.48 -4.24
CA ALA A 76 -24.95 -22.46 -5.26
C ALA A 76 -26.22 -22.07 -6.01
N THR A 77 -27.26 -21.72 -5.28
CA THR A 77 -28.60 -21.48 -5.84
C THR A 77 -28.84 -20.01 -6.21
N GLY A 78 -28.16 -19.08 -5.54
CA GLY A 78 -28.38 -17.64 -5.64
C GLY A 78 -29.66 -17.17 -4.99
N LYS A 79 -30.32 -18.00 -4.19
CA LYS A 79 -31.49 -17.57 -3.41
C LYS A 79 -31.06 -16.48 -2.43
N THR A 80 -31.75 -15.35 -2.46
CA THR A 80 -31.45 -14.19 -1.63
C THR A 80 -32.50 -13.98 -0.56
N THR A 81 -32.06 -13.51 0.60
CA THR A 81 -32.93 -13.04 1.70
C THR A 81 -32.35 -11.74 2.24
N GLU A 82 -33.18 -10.88 2.84
CA GLU A 82 -32.68 -9.67 3.49
C GLU A 82 -31.71 -10.05 4.63
N TYR A 83 -30.50 -9.46 4.59
CA TYR A 83 -29.48 -9.72 5.60
C TYR A 83 -29.67 -8.82 6.80
N SER A 84 -29.82 -9.45 7.94
CA SER A 84 -29.80 -8.79 9.23
C SER A 84 -28.60 -9.32 10.01
N PRO A 85 -27.55 -8.53 10.22
CA PRO A 85 -26.42 -8.96 11.03
C PRO A 85 -26.88 -9.27 12.45
N GLU A 86 -26.22 -10.23 13.08
CA GLU A 86 -26.47 -10.55 14.48
C GLU A 86 -26.35 -9.30 15.34
N ARG A 87 -27.37 -9.01 16.14
CA ARG A 87 -27.33 -7.88 17.07
C ARG A 87 -26.35 -8.19 18.17
N ILE A 88 -25.27 -7.41 18.23
CA ILE A 88 -24.35 -7.45 19.34
C ILE A 88 -25.11 -6.94 20.58
N SER A 89 -25.29 -7.82 21.57
CA SER A 89 -25.96 -7.49 22.83
C SER A 89 -25.07 -6.68 23.80
N ILE A 90 -23.74 -6.77 23.64
CA ILE A 90 -22.76 -6.06 24.46
C ILE A 90 -22.62 -4.64 23.96
N ALA A 91 -22.87 -3.66 24.79
CA ALA A 91 -22.70 -2.25 24.46
C ALA A 91 -21.21 -1.88 24.45
N ILE A 92 -20.71 -1.45 23.31
CA ILE A 92 -19.37 -0.91 23.17
C ILE A 92 -19.42 0.61 23.44
N PRO A 93 -18.57 1.16 24.32
CA PRO A 93 -18.49 2.60 24.57
C PRO A 93 -18.20 3.39 23.28
N ARG A 94 -18.72 4.63 23.20
CA ARG A 94 -18.53 5.49 21.99
C ARG A 94 -17.09 5.97 21.80
N ASP A 95 -16.35 6.03 22.89
CA ASP A 95 -14.93 6.41 22.96
C ASP A 95 -13.98 5.22 22.84
N ALA A 96 -14.53 4.01 22.62
CA ALA A 96 -13.72 2.83 22.37
C ALA A 96 -13.09 2.89 20.98
N ALA A 97 -11.80 2.54 20.91
CA ALA A 97 -11.03 2.42 19.68
C ALA A 97 -10.36 1.05 19.58
N GLY A 98 -10.00 0.62 18.36
CA GLY A 98 -9.33 -0.66 18.12
C GLY A 98 -10.14 -1.86 18.64
N VAL A 99 -11.45 -1.89 18.35
CA VAL A 99 -12.37 -2.92 18.88
C VAL A 99 -12.14 -4.25 18.19
N GLU A 100 -11.75 -5.26 18.98
CA GLU A 100 -11.51 -6.64 18.51
C GLU A 100 -12.44 -7.62 19.25
N ARG A 101 -13.07 -8.54 18.51
CA ARG A 101 -13.97 -9.56 19.06
C ARG A 101 -13.27 -10.91 19.07
N SER A 102 -13.27 -11.59 20.23
CA SER A 102 -12.78 -12.96 20.37
C SER A 102 -13.74 -13.98 19.75
N SER A 103 -13.26 -15.21 19.53
CA SER A 103 -14.09 -16.35 19.13
C SER A 103 -15.14 -16.73 20.19
N SER A 104 -14.90 -16.41 21.45
CA SER A 104 -15.85 -16.61 22.57
C SER A 104 -16.89 -15.50 22.69
N GLY A 105 -16.77 -14.41 21.91
CA GLY A 105 -17.69 -13.27 21.90
C GLY A 105 -17.33 -12.11 22.83
N THR A 106 -16.25 -12.21 23.59
CA THR A 106 -15.70 -11.11 24.39
C THR A 106 -15.09 -10.03 23.49
N PHE A 107 -15.31 -8.76 23.80
CA PHE A 107 -14.69 -7.65 23.09
C PHE A 107 -13.47 -7.15 23.86
N ALA A 108 -12.43 -6.74 23.12
CA ALA A 108 -11.33 -5.95 23.67
C ALA A 108 -11.23 -4.64 22.89
N TYR A 109 -10.88 -3.55 23.58
CA TYR A 109 -10.77 -2.22 23.00
C TYR A 109 -9.94 -1.29 23.89
N THR A 110 -9.51 -0.18 23.33
CA THR A 110 -8.82 0.86 24.08
C THR A 110 -9.76 2.04 24.39
N LYS A 111 -9.58 2.67 25.54
CA LYS A 111 -10.12 4.00 25.88
C LYS A 111 -8.97 4.85 26.41
N GLY A 112 -8.65 5.94 25.71
CA GLY A 112 -7.40 6.66 25.97
C GLY A 112 -6.20 5.71 25.85
N ASN A 113 -5.33 5.72 26.86
CA ASN A 113 -4.13 4.88 26.90
C ASN A 113 -4.33 3.51 27.56
N SER A 114 -5.55 3.16 27.94
CA SER A 114 -5.87 1.94 28.71
C SER A 114 -6.57 0.90 27.84
N LEU A 115 -6.32 -0.39 28.13
CA LEU A 115 -6.91 -1.54 27.46
C LEU A 115 -8.02 -2.16 28.33
N PHE A 116 -9.16 -2.43 27.72
CA PHE A 116 -10.34 -3.02 28.35
C PHE A 116 -10.80 -4.28 27.63
N ILE A 117 -11.45 -5.18 28.36
CA ILE A 117 -12.27 -6.24 27.81
C ILE A 117 -13.72 -6.05 28.28
N ASN A 118 -14.67 -6.59 27.51
CA ASN A 118 -16.09 -6.54 27.83
C ASN A 118 -16.78 -7.84 27.34
N ASP A 119 -17.27 -8.64 28.28
CA ASP A 119 -18.08 -9.85 28.08
C ASP A 119 -19.54 -9.68 28.49
N GLY A 120 -19.94 -8.44 28.78
CA GLY A 120 -21.16 -8.00 29.44
C GLY A 120 -20.84 -7.15 30.69
N THR A 121 -19.61 -7.28 31.19
CA THR A 121 -19.03 -6.44 32.25
C THR A 121 -17.69 -5.88 31.74
N GLU A 122 -17.54 -4.56 31.79
CA GLU A 122 -16.29 -3.91 31.39
C GLU A 122 -15.21 -4.12 32.47
N THR A 123 -14.06 -4.63 32.07
CA THR A 123 -12.91 -4.85 32.94
C THR A 123 -11.66 -4.19 32.33
N CYS A 124 -10.93 -3.41 33.11
CA CYS A 124 -9.64 -2.86 32.69
C CYS A 124 -8.57 -3.96 32.80
N VAL A 125 -8.00 -4.34 31.66
CA VAL A 125 -6.89 -5.32 31.56
C VAL A 125 -5.56 -4.68 31.90
N ALA A 126 -5.35 -3.45 31.39
CA ALA A 126 -4.15 -2.68 31.63
C ALA A 126 -4.55 -1.20 31.68
N CYS A 127 -4.63 -0.67 32.91
CA CYS A 127 -4.97 0.72 33.17
C CYS A 127 -3.71 1.57 33.17
N SER A 128 -3.68 2.60 32.34
CA SER A 128 -2.58 3.56 32.34
C SER A 128 -2.96 4.78 33.19
N GLU A 129 -2.12 5.09 34.15
CA GLU A 129 -2.15 6.35 34.93
C GLU A 129 -1.10 7.35 34.38
N ASP A 130 -0.22 6.90 33.48
CA ASP A 130 0.84 7.67 32.86
C ASP A 130 0.46 8.02 31.42
N ALA A 131 0.56 9.29 31.06
CA ALA A 131 0.26 9.77 29.71
C ALA A 131 1.20 9.19 28.64
N GLU A 132 2.40 8.78 29.02
CA GLU A 132 3.44 8.26 28.14
C GLU A 132 3.39 6.73 27.97
N ILE A 133 2.56 6.03 28.76
CA ILE A 133 2.39 4.59 28.67
C ILE A 133 1.06 4.25 28.02
N VAL A 134 1.12 3.50 26.93
CA VAL A 134 -0.06 3.19 26.12
C VAL A 134 -0.22 1.67 25.97
N TYR A 135 -1.43 1.17 26.15
CA TYR A 135 -1.76 -0.26 26.06
C TYR A 135 -2.75 -0.54 24.93
N GLY A 136 -2.55 -1.65 24.20
CA GLY A 136 -3.48 -2.18 23.22
C GLY A 136 -3.62 -1.35 21.92
N GLN A 137 -2.85 -0.29 21.78
CA GLN A 137 -2.81 0.47 20.51
C GLN A 137 -1.74 -0.07 19.58
N SER A 138 -1.84 0.28 18.30
CA SER A 138 -0.82 0.01 17.31
C SER A 138 0.51 0.68 17.68
N VAL A 139 1.61 0.06 17.28
CA VAL A 139 2.97 0.52 17.54
C VAL A 139 3.70 0.78 16.22
N SER A 140 4.93 1.31 16.33
CA SER A 140 5.84 1.52 15.20
C SER A 140 5.19 2.27 14.03
N ARG A 141 4.30 3.22 14.35
CA ARG A 141 3.56 4.07 13.39
C ARG A 141 2.87 3.29 12.27
N ASN A 142 2.42 2.06 12.56
CA ASN A 142 1.80 1.11 11.62
C ASN A 142 2.77 0.60 10.53
N GLU A 143 4.07 0.73 10.71
CA GLU A 143 5.06 0.11 9.83
C GLU A 143 5.12 -1.42 10.04
N PHE A 144 5.86 -2.14 9.21
CA PHE A 144 6.07 -3.59 9.29
C PHE A 144 4.78 -4.43 9.22
N GLY A 145 3.74 -3.93 8.56
CA GLY A 145 2.43 -4.59 8.49
C GLY A 145 1.63 -4.57 9.78
N ILE A 146 2.06 -3.80 10.78
CA ILE A 146 1.34 -3.64 12.04
C ILE A 146 0.10 -2.77 11.81
N SER A 147 -1.10 -3.30 12.10
CA SER A 147 -2.37 -2.58 11.94
C SER A 147 -3.17 -2.43 13.22
N GLY A 148 -2.73 -3.07 14.33
CA GLY A 148 -3.41 -3.04 15.63
C GLY A 148 -2.49 -3.43 16.77
N GLY A 149 -3.01 -3.37 17.99
CA GLY A 149 -2.24 -3.69 19.20
C GLY A 149 -2.90 -4.73 20.10
N ILE A 150 -3.96 -5.42 19.62
CA ILE A 150 -4.79 -6.38 20.35
C ILE A 150 -4.87 -7.68 19.54
N PHE A 151 -4.51 -8.82 20.15
CA PHE A 151 -4.39 -10.11 19.45
C PHE A 151 -5.00 -11.23 20.28
N TRP A 152 -6.24 -11.61 19.98
CA TRP A 152 -6.92 -12.71 20.64
C TRP A 152 -6.28 -14.07 20.32
N SER A 153 -6.17 -14.94 21.31
CA SER A 153 -5.88 -16.37 21.05
C SER A 153 -7.01 -17.00 20.25
N PRO A 154 -6.74 -18.03 19.42
CA PRO A 154 -7.76 -18.70 18.60
C PRO A 154 -8.98 -19.20 19.37
N ASP A 155 -8.81 -19.63 20.64
CA ASP A 155 -9.89 -20.09 21.52
C ASP A 155 -10.55 -18.94 22.32
N GLY A 156 -10.04 -17.71 22.22
CA GLY A 156 -10.54 -16.56 22.95
C GLY A 156 -10.28 -16.58 24.46
N SER A 157 -9.42 -17.48 24.96
CA SER A 157 -9.10 -17.59 26.38
C SER A 157 -8.02 -16.62 26.85
N ARG A 158 -7.20 -16.08 25.92
CA ARG A 158 -6.10 -15.16 26.20
C ARG A 158 -6.08 -14.01 25.21
N LEU A 159 -5.49 -12.91 25.68
CA LEU A 159 -5.34 -11.69 24.90
C LEU A 159 -3.88 -11.25 24.93
N ALA A 160 -3.17 -11.32 23.80
CA ALA A 160 -1.89 -10.65 23.65
C ALA A 160 -2.10 -9.17 23.28
N PHE A 161 -1.28 -8.28 23.81
CA PHE A 161 -1.40 -6.86 23.57
C PHE A 161 -0.07 -6.14 23.70
N TYR A 162 0.09 -5.04 22.96
CA TYR A 162 1.25 -4.18 23.11
C TYR A 162 1.13 -3.25 24.33
N ARG A 163 2.26 -3.07 25.02
CA ARG A 163 2.55 -1.94 25.88
C ARG A 163 3.61 -1.11 25.16
N LYS A 164 3.30 0.14 24.94
CA LYS A 164 4.15 1.13 24.31
C LYS A 164 4.56 2.18 25.36
N ASP A 165 5.86 2.43 25.47
CA ASP A 165 6.43 3.48 26.32
C ASP A 165 7.01 4.56 25.43
N GLU A 166 6.37 5.74 25.44
CA GLU A 166 6.71 6.89 24.61
C GLU A 166 7.45 7.98 25.39
N SER A 167 7.87 7.71 26.65
CA SER A 167 8.49 8.71 27.53
C SER A 167 9.78 9.31 26.97
N ARG A 168 10.47 8.58 26.07
CA ARG A 168 11.71 9.03 25.43
C ARG A 168 11.46 9.68 24.06
N VAL A 169 10.25 9.56 23.53
CA VAL A 169 9.92 10.08 22.19
C VAL A 169 9.64 11.58 22.26
N THR A 170 10.29 12.33 21.40
CA THR A 170 10.13 13.78 21.30
C THR A 170 8.70 14.16 20.88
N ASP A 171 8.14 15.15 21.54
CA ASP A 171 6.90 15.78 21.15
C ASP A 171 7.11 16.70 19.96
N PHE A 172 6.24 16.56 18.94
CA PHE A 172 6.14 17.51 17.84
C PHE A 172 4.84 18.33 17.96
N PRO A 173 4.91 19.68 17.98
CA PRO A 173 3.74 20.53 18.17
C PRO A 173 2.94 20.71 16.89
N LEU A 174 1.66 20.38 16.91
CA LEU A 174 0.69 20.73 15.87
C LEU A 174 -0.19 21.88 16.36
N LEU A 175 -0.36 22.93 15.54
CA LEU A 175 -1.17 24.08 15.89
C LEU A 175 -2.64 23.81 15.55
N ASP A 176 -3.49 23.72 16.57
CA ASP A 176 -4.95 23.67 16.43
C ASP A 176 -5.54 25.09 16.49
N ILE A 177 -6.12 25.54 15.39
CA ILE A 177 -6.76 26.86 15.25
C ILE A 177 -8.27 26.84 15.44
N THR A 178 -8.85 25.77 15.94
CA THR A 178 -10.31 25.65 16.12
C THR A 178 -10.84 26.44 17.31
N SER A 179 -9.98 26.79 18.27
CA SER A 179 -10.29 27.69 19.38
C SER A 179 -9.90 29.13 19.09
N ARG A 180 -10.47 30.09 19.85
CA ARG A 180 -10.22 31.53 19.64
C ARG A 180 -8.73 31.94 19.73
N THR A 181 -8.01 31.30 20.63
CA THR A 181 -6.59 31.62 20.90
C THR A 181 -5.62 30.65 20.26
N GLY A 182 -6.16 29.58 19.62
CA GLY A 182 -5.36 28.44 19.22
C GLY A 182 -4.89 27.59 20.41
N SER A 183 -4.42 26.40 20.14
CA SER A 183 -3.77 25.53 21.13
C SER A 183 -2.75 24.63 20.43
N LEU A 184 -1.75 24.15 21.19
CA LEU A 184 -0.85 23.13 20.68
C LEU A 184 -1.41 21.74 21.00
N ARG A 185 -1.43 20.87 19.98
CA ARG A 185 -1.66 19.45 20.12
C ARG A 185 -0.35 18.74 19.81
N ASN A 186 0.35 18.28 20.83
CA ASN A 186 1.58 17.54 20.64
C ASN A 186 1.28 16.13 20.14
N ILE A 187 2.14 15.62 19.27
CA ILE A 187 2.17 14.21 18.84
C ILE A 187 3.56 13.65 19.14
N LYS A 188 3.63 12.37 19.49
CA LYS A 188 4.90 11.64 19.57
C LYS A 188 5.41 11.39 18.16
N TYR A 189 6.54 11.99 17.82
CA TYR A 189 7.12 11.87 16.48
C TYR A 189 8.63 11.63 16.55
N PRO A 190 9.06 10.35 16.55
CA PRO A 190 10.48 10.02 16.58
C PRO A 190 11.07 10.25 15.17
N MET A 191 11.92 11.27 15.01
CA MET A 191 12.59 11.53 13.75
C MET A 191 13.81 10.62 13.57
N ASN A 192 14.26 10.45 12.34
CA ASN A 192 15.44 9.66 11.99
C ASN A 192 16.63 9.98 12.90
N GLY A 193 17.25 8.96 13.47
CA GLY A 193 18.37 9.07 14.41
C GLY A 193 17.99 9.46 15.85
N MET A 194 16.73 9.80 16.13
CA MET A 194 16.28 10.17 17.47
C MET A 194 15.78 8.95 18.28
N GLU A 195 15.52 9.16 19.56
CA GLU A 195 14.94 8.15 20.44
C GLU A 195 13.55 7.72 19.96
N SER A 196 13.27 6.42 20.03
CA SER A 196 12.02 5.80 19.64
C SER A 196 11.29 5.20 20.84
N GLU A 197 10.10 4.68 20.60
CA GLU A 197 9.26 4.03 21.60
C GLU A 197 9.84 2.67 22.02
N GLU A 198 9.65 2.30 23.30
CA GLU A 198 9.95 0.97 23.80
C GLU A 198 8.69 0.12 23.84
N ILE A 199 8.74 -1.06 23.15
CA ILE A 199 7.60 -1.96 23.01
C ILE A 199 7.80 -3.22 23.86
N ARG A 200 6.73 -3.64 24.56
CA ARG A 200 6.64 -4.94 25.21
C ARG A 200 5.35 -5.64 24.81
N LEU A 201 5.36 -6.98 24.80
CA LEU A 201 4.15 -7.79 24.58
C LEU A 201 3.71 -8.42 25.89
N GLY A 202 2.48 -8.10 26.32
CA GLY A 202 1.79 -8.74 27.43
C GLY A 202 0.81 -9.80 26.94
N ILE A 203 0.57 -10.86 27.72
CA ILE A 203 -0.41 -11.90 27.47
C ILE A 203 -1.31 -11.96 28.71
N TYR A 204 -2.54 -11.50 28.56
CA TYR A 204 -3.55 -11.55 29.63
C TYR A 204 -4.33 -12.87 29.55
N ASP A 205 -4.43 -13.57 30.65
CA ASP A 205 -5.23 -14.80 30.79
C ASP A 205 -6.58 -14.44 31.44
N LEU A 206 -7.68 -14.69 30.72
CA LEU A 206 -9.01 -14.30 31.17
C LEU A 206 -9.46 -15.05 32.43
N ALA A 207 -9.01 -16.28 32.60
CA ALA A 207 -9.44 -17.11 33.74
C ALA A 207 -8.77 -16.71 35.05
N SER A 208 -7.48 -16.36 35.00
CA SER A 208 -6.72 -15.94 36.19
C SER A 208 -6.77 -14.43 36.43
N GLY A 209 -7.09 -13.61 35.41
CA GLY A 209 -7.02 -12.15 35.48
C GLY A 209 -5.59 -11.60 35.59
N THR A 210 -4.59 -12.37 35.14
CA THR A 210 -3.17 -11.99 35.25
C THR A 210 -2.52 -11.81 33.89
N THR A 211 -1.50 -10.94 33.82
CA THR A 211 -0.70 -10.69 32.62
C THR A 211 0.69 -11.28 32.78
N ALA A 212 1.09 -12.12 31.82
CA ALA A 212 2.46 -12.56 31.62
C ALA A 212 3.14 -11.67 30.57
N TRP A 213 4.38 -11.24 30.83
CA TRP A 213 5.16 -10.45 29.88
C TRP A 213 6.16 -11.32 29.13
N CYS A 214 6.20 -11.21 27.80
CA CYS A 214 7.16 -11.93 26.98
C CYS A 214 8.59 -11.47 27.30
N ASP A 215 9.48 -12.44 27.58
CA ASP A 215 10.89 -12.22 27.87
C ASP A 215 11.69 -12.08 26.57
N VAL A 216 11.54 -10.92 25.91
CA VAL A 216 12.25 -10.60 24.69
C VAL A 216 13.58 -9.97 25.04
N THR A 217 14.68 -10.63 24.70
CA THR A 217 16.04 -10.18 25.03
C THR A 217 16.86 -9.79 23.80
N ASP A 218 16.42 -10.16 22.57
CA ASP A 218 17.13 -9.84 21.34
C ASP A 218 17.16 -8.32 21.11
N PHE A 219 18.31 -7.83 20.60
CA PHE A 219 18.52 -6.44 20.15
C PHE A 219 18.29 -5.36 21.21
N ALA A 220 18.36 -5.70 22.49
CA ALA A 220 18.21 -4.79 23.63
C ALA A 220 16.99 -3.83 23.50
N TYR A 221 17.17 -2.51 23.71
CA TYR A 221 16.08 -1.54 23.73
C TYR A 221 15.66 -1.04 22.33
N ASP A 222 16.56 -1.07 21.36
CA ASP A 222 16.33 -0.57 20.02
C ASP A 222 15.86 -1.70 19.09
N ARG A 223 14.58 -2.06 19.22
CA ARG A 223 13.95 -3.14 18.44
C ARG A 223 12.48 -2.90 18.20
N TYR A 224 11.97 -3.58 17.20
CA TYR A 224 10.55 -3.63 16.87
C TYR A 224 9.99 -5.03 17.13
N LEU A 225 8.81 -5.12 17.76
CA LEU A 225 8.09 -6.38 17.97
C LEU A 225 6.97 -6.47 16.94
N THR A 226 7.22 -7.17 15.85
CA THR A 226 6.33 -7.16 14.69
C THR A 226 5.55 -8.47 14.56
N ASN A 227 4.39 -8.41 13.88
CA ASN A 227 3.68 -9.56 13.34
C ASN A 227 3.40 -10.69 14.34
N ILE A 228 2.66 -10.36 15.39
CA ILE A 228 2.29 -11.29 16.46
C ILE A 228 1.39 -12.42 15.90
N SER A 229 1.73 -13.67 16.22
CA SER A 229 0.97 -14.84 15.78
C SER A 229 0.79 -15.85 16.92
N TRP A 230 -0.43 -16.37 17.09
CA TRP A 230 -0.73 -17.43 18.04
C TRP A 230 -0.54 -18.80 17.39
N THR A 231 -0.01 -19.77 18.16
CA THR A 231 -0.08 -21.18 17.73
C THR A 231 -1.52 -21.69 17.80
N PRO A 232 -1.90 -22.68 16.95
CA PRO A 232 -3.28 -23.17 16.89
C PRO A 232 -3.83 -23.76 18.21
N ASP A 233 -2.94 -24.22 19.10
CA ASP A 233 -3.30 -24.74 20.42
C ASP A 233 -3.23 -23.69 21.54
N CYS A 234 -3.05 -22.43 21.19
CA CYS A 234 -2.99 -21.28 22.11
C CYS A 234 -1.90 -21.35 23.20
N LYS A 235 -0.90 -22.25 23.04
CA LYS A 235 0.16 -22.43 24.03
C LYS A 235 1.33 -21.47 23.87
N TYR A 236 1.54 -20.96 22.65
CA TYR A 236 2.67 -20.11 22.33
C TYR A 236 2.26 -18.91 21.48
N VAL A 237 3.05 -17.86 21.60
CA VAL A 237 3.02 -16.67 20.74
C VAL A 237 4.33 -16.59 19.97
N ILE A 238 4.24 -16.27 18.70
CA ILE A 238 5.39 -16.02 17.82
C ILE A 238 5.50 -14.51 17.61
N ILE A 239 6.70 -13.97 17.76
CA ILE A 239 7.04 -12.57 17.53
C ILE A 239 8.19 -12.52 16.50
N GLN A 240 8.05 -11.70 15.49
CA GLN A 240 9.16 -11.36 14.59
C GLN A 240 9.87 -10.13 15.17
N VAL A 241 10.95 -10.37 15.90
CA VAL A 241 11.76 -9.33 16.57
C VAL A 241 12.74 -8.78 15.54
N LEU A 242 12.62 -7.51 15.20
CA LEU A 242 13.47 -6.81 14.24
C LEU A 242 14.34 -5.80 15.00
N ASP A 243 15.66 -5.76 14.69
CA ASP A 243 16.55 -4.75 15.24
C ASP A 243 16.25 -3.35 14.68
N ARG A 244 16.70 -2.31 15.35
CA ARG A 244 16.45 -0.93 14.90
C ARG A 244 17.03 -0.63 13.53
N THR A 245 18.18 -1.23 13.17
CA THR A 245 18.76 -1.05 11.84
C THR A 245 17.96 -1.71 10.73
N GLN A 246 16.98 -2.52 11.13
CA GLN A 246 16.09 -3.30 10.26
C GLN A 246 16.85 -4.30 9.35
N LYS A 247 18.07 -4.69 9.76
CA LYS A 247 18.92 -5.61 9.00
C LYS A 247 18.92 -7.02 9.56
N HIS A 248 18.45 -7.19 10.80
CA HIS A 248 18.47 -8.46 11.53
C HIS A 248 17.09 -8.76 12.12
N MET A 249 16.50 -9.90 11.76
CA MET A 249 15.23 -10.36 12.30
C MET A 249 15.40 -11.73 12.97
N ARG A 250 14.74 -11.91 14.12
CA ARG A 250 14.61 -13.19 14.85
C ARG A 250 13.14 -13.51 15.01
N MET A 251 12.67 -14.61 14.43
CA MET A 251 11.33 -15.12 14.67
C MET A 251 11.35 -16.02 15.89
N ASN A 252 10.86 -15.51 17.01
CA ASN A 252 10.93 -16.16 18.30
C ASN A 252 9.58 -16.68 18.77
N MET A 253 9.59 -17.81 19.48
CA MET A 253 8.43 -18.42 20.10
C MET A 253 8.50 -18.27 21.63
N TYR A 254 7.41 -17.80 22.23
CA TYR A 254 7.26 -17.57 23.66
C TYR A 254 6.10 -18.37 24.23
N ARG A 255 6.23 -18.88 25.47
CA ARG A 255 5.15 -19.61 26.13
C ARG A 255 4.08 -18.63 26.63
N ALA A 256 2.83 -18.94 26.31
CA ALA A 256 1.70 -18.04 26.59
C ALA A 256 1.37 -17.92 28.09
N THR A 257 1.75 -18.92 28.92
CA THR A 257 1.39 -18.94 30.37
C THR A 257 2.29 -18.06 31.23
N ASP A 258 3.53 -17.84 30.83
CA ASP A 258 4.53 -17.13 31.64
C ASP A 258 5.42 -16.17 30.84
N GLY A 259 5.22 -16.10 29.51
CA GLY A 259 6.02 -15.24 28.63
C GLY A 259 7.44 -15.73 28.36
N ALA A 260 7.82 -16.91 28.88
CA ALA A 260 9.18 -17.41 28.77
C ALA A 260 9.57 -17.68 27.33
N PHE A 261 10.79 -17.28 26.94
CA PHE A 261 11.38 -17.61 25.64
C PHE A 261 11.52 -19.13 25.49
N VAL A 262 11.12 -19.66 24.35
CA VAL A 262 11.21 -21.09 24.04
C VAL A 262 12.35 -21.38 23.07
N ARG A 263 12.32 -20.76 21.91
CA ARG A 263 13.37 -20.86 20.87
C ARG A 263 13.18 -19.84 19.76
N THR A 264 14.24 -19.61 19.01
CA THR A 264 14.19 -18.96 17.69
C THR A 264 13.79 -19.99 16.63
N LEU A 265 12.77 -19.69 15.83
CA LEU A 265 12.27 -20.55 14.75
C LEU A 265 13.06 -20.36 13.46
N LEU A 266 13.37 -19.12 13.13
CA LEU A 266 14.21 -18.75 11.99
C LEU A 266 14.85 -17.37 12.20
N THR A 267 15.89 -17.09 11.41
CA THR A 267 16.56 -15.79 11.37
C THR A 267 16.64 -15.31 9.95
N GLU A 268 16.58 -13.98 9.77
CA GLU A 268 16.88 -13.33 8.51
C GLU A 268 17.85 -12.17 8.75
N ASP A 269 18.83 -12.07 7.86
CA ASP A 269 19.83 -11.01 7.87
C ASP A 269 19.96 -10.47 6.44
N ASN A 270 20.01 -9.13 6.27
CA ASN A 270 20.17 -8.48 4.99
C ASN A 270 21.06 -7.26 5.15
N THR A 271 21.91 -6.98 4.17
CA THR A 271 22.79 -5.80 4.19
C THR A 271 22.05 -4.49 3.92
N ARG A 272 20.85 -4.56 3.32
CA ARG A 272 19.97 -3.41 3.10
C ARG A 272 18.95 -3.34 4.23
N TYR A 273 17.89 -4.14 4.15
CA TYR A 273 16.89 -4.27 5.20
C TYR A 273 16.09 -5.58 5.06
N VAL A 274 15.51 -6.02 6.16
CA VAL A 274 14.52 -7.10 6.24
C VAL A 274 13.15 -6.46 6.47
N GLU A 275 12.12 -6.90 5.76
CA GLU A 275 10.76 -6.41 5.91
C GLU A 275 9.81 -7.52 6.36
N PRO A 276 9.57 -7.69 7.65
CA PRO A 276 8.54 -8.59 8.16
C PRO A 276 7.17 -7.93 8.03
N LEU A 277 6.49 -8.13 6.91
CA LEU A 277 5.22 -7.46 6.60
C LEU A 277 3.98 -8.24 7.03
N ASP A 278 4.13 -9.54 7.35
CA ASP A 278 2.99 -10.42 7.60
C ASP A 278 3.19 -11.27 8.85
N PRO A 279 2.11 -11.58 9.58
CA PRO A 279 2.13 -12.66 10.57
C PRO A 279 2.35 -14.00 9.88
N VAL A 280 2.73 -15.03 10.64
CA VAL A 280 2.79 -16.37 10.08
C VAL A 280 1.39 -16.99 10.01
N TRP A 281 1.13 -17.75 8.95
CA TRP A 281 -0.14 -18.44 8.75
C TRP A 281 0.04 -19.93 8.98
N PHE A 282 -0.62 -20.49 9.98
CA PHE A 282 -0.53 -21.92 10.23
C PHE A 282 -1.27 -22.73 9.16
N LEU A 283 -0.65 -23.81 8.71
CA LEU A 283 -1.31 -24.82 7.88
C LEU A 283 -2.35 -25.55 8.72
N LYS A 284 -3.62 -25.47 8.33
CA LYS A 284 -4.75 -25.98 9.13
C LYS A 284 -4.51 -27.41 9.65
N GLY A 285 -4.68 -27.59 10.94
CA GLY A 285 -4.51 -28.90 11.64
C GLY A 285 -3.05 -29.31 11.89
N THR A 286 -2.08 -28.39 11.75
CA THR A 286 -0.64 -28.66 11.97
C THR A 286 0.04 -27.52 12.73
N TYR A 287 1.27 -27.75 13.19
CA TYR A 287 2.19 -26.70 13.69
C TYR A 287 3.15 -26.18 12.61
N SER A 288 2.97 -26.61 11.38
CA SER A 288 3.68 -26.01 10.26
C SER A 288 3.03 -24.71 9.89
N PHE A 289 3.83 -23.73 9.50
CA PHE A 289 3.34 -22.40 9.16
C PHE A 289 3.93 -21.91 7.84
N ILE A 290 3.20 -21.02 7.21
CA ILE A 290 3.59 -20.34 5.98
C ILE A 290 4.20 -19.00 6.38
N TYR A 291 5.38 -18.72 5.85
CA TYR A 291 6.11 -17.48 6.03
C TYR A 291 6.42 -16.85 4.66
N ARG A 292 6.23 -15.54 4.51
CA ARG A 292 6.50 -14.80 3.27
C ARG A 292 7.74 -13.94 3.45
N THR A 293 8.69 -14.05 2.51
CA THR A 293 9.92 -13.24 2.51
C THR A 293 10.52 -13.13 1.12
N ASN A 294 11.19 -12.00 0.84
CA ASN A 294 12.03 -11.79 -0.35
C ASN A 294 13.51 -12.07 -0.07
N ASN A 295 13.89 -12.24 1.19
CA ASN A 295 15.28 -12.30 1.63
C ASN A 295 16.04 -13.58 1.21
N ARG A 296 15.33 -14.63 0.77
CA ARG A 296 15.91 -15.94 0.47
C ARG A 296 16.20 -16.19 -1.01
N ASN A 297 15.44 -15.56 -1.92
CA ASN A 297 15.59 -15.75 -3.37
C ASN A 297 15.37 -14.48 -4.19
N GLY A 298 15.29 -13.34 -3.52
CA GLY A 298 15.11 -12.05 -4.18
C GLY A 298 13.68 -11.71 -4.60
N TYR A 299 12.69 -12.58 -4.33
CA TYR A 299 11.26 -12.32 -4.57
C TYR A 299 10.46 -12.65 -3.31
N ARG A 300 9.37 -11.94 -3.05
CA ARG A 300 8.43 -12.26 -1.96
C ARG A 300 7.74 -13.58 -2.24
N ASN A 301 8.34 -14.67 -1.79
CA ASN A 301 7.81 -16.03 -1.94
C ASN A 301 7.29 -16.58 -0.61
N LEU A 302 6.41 -17.58 -0.71
CA LEU A 302 5.93 -18.34 0.44
C LEU A 302 6.87 -19.50 0.73
N TYR A 303 7.17 -19.66 2.01
CA TYR A 303 7.96 -20.78 2.55
C TYR A 303 7.11 -21.53 3.56
N LEU A 304 7.11 -22.86 3.49
CA LEU A 304 6.55 -23.70 4.52
C LEU A 304 7.64 -24.00 5.54
N CYS A 305 7.34 -23.64 6.79
CA CYS A 305 8.24 -23.75 7.93
C CYS A 305 7.62 -24.66 9.00
N ASP A 306 8.43 -25.10 9.94
CA ASP A 306 7.97 -25.79 11.14
C ASP A 306 8.64 -25.24 12.40
N THR A 307 8.16 -25.65 13.56
CA THR A 307 8.71 -25.23 14.86
C THR A 307 10.08 -25.82 15.20
N LEU A 308 10.64 -26.67 14.35
CA LEU A 308 12.00 -27.21 14.45
C LEU A 308 13.04 -26.44 13.64
N GLY A 309 12.60 -25.41 12.89
CA GLY A 309 13.49 -24.59 12.06
C GLY A 309 13.66 -25.10 10.62
N ASN A 310 12.89 -26.07 10.19
CA ASN A 310 12.89 -26.48 8.78
C ASN A 310 12.18 -25.43 7.93
N VAL A 311 12.81 -25.02 6.83
CA VAL A 311 12.28 -23.99 5.89
C VAL A 311 12.38 -24.54 4.48
N ARG A 312 11.26 -24.55 3.72
CA ARG A 312 11.23 -25.01 2.33
C ARG A 312 10.39 -24.08 1.47
N ARG A 313 10.94 -23.64 0.35
CA ARG A 313 10.24 -22.78 -0.63
C ARG A 313 9.01 -23.50 -1.17
N LEU A 314 7.85 -22.87 -0.99
CA LEU A 314 6.55 -23.39 -1.39
C LEU A 314 6.14 -22.91 -2.79
N THR A 315 6.46 -21.64 -3.11
CA THR A 315 6.17 -21.01 -4.39
C THR A 315 7.48 -20.78 -5.18
N PRO A 316 7.90 -21.73 -6.05
CA PRO A 316 9.18 -21.65 -6.76
C PRO A 316 9.07 -20.79 -8.01
N VAL A 317 8.64 -19.51 -7.86
CA VAL A 317 8.43 -18.57 -8.98
C VAL A 317 9.30 -17.32 -8.80
N ASP A 318 9.81 -16.78 -9.90
CA ASP A 318 10.59 -15.54 -9.90
C ASP A 318 9.65 -14.32 -10.06
N ALA A 319 8.73 -14.22 -9.10
CA ALA A 319 7.76 -13.15 -8.98
C ALA A 319 7.33 -13.00 -7.51
N ASP A 320 6.78 -11.86 -7.17
CA ASP A 320 6.22 -11.61 -5.85
C ASP A 320 4.85 -12.28 -5.72
N VAL A 321 4.61 -12.87 -4.55
CA VAL A 321 3.37 -13.54 -4.20
C VAL A 321 2.80 -13.03 -2.89
N ALA A 322 1.49 -13.14 -2.73
CA ALA A 322 0.80 -12.87 -1.48
C ALA A 322 -0.05 -14.08 -1.06
N TYR A 323 -0.05 -14.39 0.23
CA TYR A 323 -0.87 -15.48 0.76
C TYR A 323 -2.37 -15.13 0.69
N ALA A 324 -3.19 -16.07 0.25
CA ALA A 324 -4.64 -15.91 0.17
C ALA A 324 -5.42 -16.86 1.12
N GLY A 325 -4.90 -18.05 1.42
CA GLY A 325 -5.55 -18.98 2.33
C GLY A 325 -5.02 -20.41 2.23
N ASN A 326 -5.46 -21.30 3.13
CA ASN A 326 -5.18 -22.72 3.03
C ASN A 326 -6.29 -23.60 3.64
N ASP A 327 -6.44 -24.82 3.14
CA ASP A 327 -7.36 -25.84 3.68
C ASP A 327 -6.64 -26.98 4.42
N GLY A 328 -5.34 -26.81 4.71
CA GLY A 328 -4.47 -27.81 5.32
C GLY A 328 -3.82 -28.81 4.34
N LYS A 329 -4.23 -28.82 3.08
CA LYS A 329 -3.67 -29.65 1.99
C LYS A 329 -3.32 -28.85 0.74
N THR A 330 -3.91 -27.70 0.60
CA THR A 330 -3.71 -26.79 -0.52
C THR A 330 -3.46 -25.39 0.04
N VAL A 331 -2.44 -24.71 -0.46
CA VAL A 331 -2.20 -23.31 -0.19
C VAL A 331 -2.59 -22.51 -1.42
N TYR A 332 -3.33 -21.44 -1.20
CA TYR A 332 -3.77 -20.48 -2.21
C TYR A 332 -2.99 -19.19 -2.05
N TYR A 333 -2.58 -18.61 -3.17
CA TYR A 333 -1.80 -17.36 -3.18
C TYR A 333 -2.11 -16.55 -4.44
N THR A 334 -1.93 -15.25 -4.37
CA THR A 334 -1.92 -14.41 -5.56
C THR A 334 -0.50 -14.13 -5.99
N SER A 335 -0.29 -13.89 -7.29
CA SER A 335 1.05 -13.73 -7.87
C SER A 335 1.05 -12.82 -9.08
N ALA A 336 2.13 -12.05 -9.20
CA ALA A 336 2.51 -11.27 -10.38
C ALA A 336 3.34 -12.08 -11.40
N GLU A 337 3.34 -13.43 -11.35
CA GLU A 337 4.20 -14.27 -12.22
C GLU A 337 3.82 -14.24 -13.70
N VAL A 338 2.61 -13.78 -14.04
CA VAL A 338 2.17 -13.60 -15.44
C VAL A 338 2.72 -12.30 -15.99
N SER A 339 2.57 -11.24 -15.25
CA SER A 339 3.07 -9.89 -15.55
C SER A 339 3.19 -9.10 -14.26
N PRO A 340 4.19 -8.22 -14.09
CA PRO A 340 4.31 -7.39 -12.89
C PRO A 340 3.16 -6.39 -12.71
N VAL A 341 2.30 -6.19 -13.71
CA VAL A 341 1.11 -5.34 -13.64
C VAL A 341 -0.20 -6.13 -13.51
N GLU A 342 -0.13 -7.46 -13.50
CA GLU A 342 -1.26 -8.35 -13.30
C GLU A 342 -1.17 -9.07 -11.95
N ASN A 343 -2.32 -9.44 -11.39
CA ASN A 343 -2.39 -10.22 -10.15
C ASN A 343 -3.37 -11.38 -10.32
N HIS A 344 -2.91 -12.61 -10.14
CA HIS A 344 -3.68 -13.82 -10.40
C HIS A 344 -3.70 -14.76 -9.20
N LEU A 345 -4.84 -15.47 -9.03
CA LEU A 345 -4.96 -16.53 -8.03
C LEU A 345 -4.34 -17.85 -8.53
N PHE A 346 -3.50 -18.43 -7.68
CA PHE A 346 -2.88 -19.73 -7.86
C PHE A 346 -3.16 -20.65 -6.66
N LYS A 347 -2.93 -21.94 -6.86
CA LYS A 347 -2.91 -22.93 -5.78
C LYS A 347 -1.73 -23.86 -5.92
N VAL A 348 -1.23 -24.36 -4.79
CA VAL A 348 -0.22 -25.41 -4.72
C VAL A 348 -0.63 -26.45 -3.67
N GLN A 349 -0.55 -27.73 -4.04
CA GLN A 349 -0.85 -28.81 -3.10
C GLN A 349 0.32 -29.05 -2.16
N VAL A 350 0.00 -29.29 -0.89
CA VAL A 350 0.96 -29.62 0.15
C VAL A 350 0.61 -31.01 0.69
N SER A 351 1.54 -31.93 0.60
CA SER A 351 1.41 -33.24 1.24
C SER A 351 2.50 -33.42 2.29
N LEU A 352 2.08 -33.83 3.46
CA LEU A 352 2.92 -34.03 4.63
C LEU A 352 3.27 -35.53 4.69
N LYS A 353 4.55 -35.85 4.47
CA LYS A 353 5.08 -37.21 4.65
C LYS A 353 5.86 -37.24 5.96
N GLY A 354 5.47 -38.17 6.85
CA GLY A 354 6.18 -38.39 8.09
C GLY A 354 5.29 -38.74 9.27
N ARG A 355 5.90 -39.08 10.37
CA ARG A 355 5.22 -39.36 11.66
C ARG A 355 4.86 -37.99 12.26
N ARG A 356 3.61 -37.84 12.70
CA ARG A 356 3.27 -36.73 13.60
C ARG A 356 4.14 -36.86 14.84
N MET A 357 4.97 -35.87 15.10
CA MET A 357 5.72 -35.76 16.33
C MET A 357 4.75 -35.42 17.48
N PRO A 358 5.05 -35.76 18.75
CA PRO A 358 4.18 -35.47 19.88
C PRO A 358 3.81 -34.00 20.05
N ASP A 359 4.62 -33.08 19.50
CA ASP A 359 4.44 -31.63 19.50
C ASP A 359 3.72 -31.12 18.23
N GLY A 360 3.21 -32.02 17.38
CA GLY A 360 2.50 -31.65 16.15
C GLY A 360 3.38 -31.39 14.91
N ASN A 361 4.70 -31.50 15.01
CA ASN A 361 5.62 -31.28 13.90
C ASN A 361 5.56 -32.41 12.87
N VAL A 362 5.81 -32.07 11.60
CA VAL A 362 5.75 -33.00 10.48
C VAL A 362 7.11 -33.14 9.83
N GLY A 363 7.57 -34.36 9.64
CA GLY A 363 8.95 -34.68 9.26
C GLY A 363 9.38 -34.36 7.83
N SER A 364 8.48 -34.23 6.82
CA SER A 364 8.85 -33.81 5.45
C SER A 364 7.65 -33.35 4.64
N PHE A 365 7.90 -32.36 3.77
CA PHE A 365 6.91 -31.77 2.86
C PHE A 365 7.16 -32.22 1.42
N LYS A 366 6.07 -32.48 0.69
CA LYS A 366 6.05 -32.55 -0.77
C LYS A 366 5.07 -31.53 -1.32
N PHE A 367 5.47 -30.83 -2.35
CA PHE A 367 4.64 -29.84 -3.03
C PHE A 367 4.27 -30.34 -4.42
N GLY A 368 3.02 -30.08 -4.82
CA GLY A 368 2.57 -30.22 -6.20
C GLY A 368 3.07 -29.08 -7.05
N SER A 369 2.80 -29.15 -8.35
CA SER A 369 3.04 -28.01 -9.24
C SER A 369 1.98 -26.93 -8.96
N PRO A 370 2.35 -25.63 -8.99
CA PRO A 370 1.39 -24.52 -8.96
C PRO A 370 0.39 -24.61 -10.11
N ALA A 371 -0.85 -24.19 -9.86
CA ALA A 371 -1.91 -24.14 -10.86
C ALA A 371 -2.66 -22.80 -10.75
N ARG A 372 -2.72 -22.06 -11.86
CA ARG A 372 -3.48 -20.79 -11.98
C ARG A 372 -4.98 -21.07 -11.97
N LEU A 373 -5.76 -20.25 -11.26
CA LEU A 373 -7.21 -20.36 -11.14
C LEU A 373 -7.99 -19.23 -11.80
N THR A 374 -7.37 -18.07 -12.02
CA THR A 374 -7.93 -16.94 -12.78
C THR A 374 -7.30 -16.90 -14.17
N SER A 375 -8.11 -16.86 -15.23
CA SER A 375 -7.64 -16.95 -16.62
C SER A 375 -7.72 -15.63 -17.38
N GLU A 376 -8.59 -14.76 -16.93
CA GLU A 376 -8.82 -13.44 -17.53
C GLU A 376 -7.61 -12.54 -17.24
N GLU A 377 -7.25 -11.69 -18.21
CA GLU A 377 -6.18 -10.68 -18.04
C GLU A 377 -6.61 -9.63 -17.03
N GLY A 378 -5.65 -9.13 -16.24
CA GLY A 378 -5.85 -8.00 -15.37
C GLY A 378 -5.50 -8.24 -13.90
N TRP A 379 -5.96 -7.32 -13.07
CA TRP A 379 -5.72 -7.32 -11.63
C TRP A 379 -6.91 -7.93 -10.88
N HIS A 380 -6.69 -9.11 -10.28
CA HIS A 380 -7.68 -9.87 -9.54
C HIS A 380 -7.57 -9.64 -8.02
N ASN A 381 -8.67 -9.22 -7.41
CA ASN A 381 -8.84 -9.15 -5.95
C ASN A 381 -9.68 -10.35 -5.51
N ILE A 382 -9.08 -11.20 -4.69
CA ILE A 382 -9.63 -12.52 -4.33
C ILE A 382 -10.10 -12.52 -2.89
N SER A 383 -11.33 -13.03 -2.66
CA SER A 383 -11.83 -13.37 -1.34
C SER A 383 -12.22 -14.84 -1.31
N LEU A 384 -11.45 -15.67 -0.60
CA LEU A 384 -11.72 -17.10 -0.42
C LEU A 384 -12.78 -17.33 0.67
N SER A 385 -13.63 -18.37 0.51
CA SER A 385 -14.41 -18.90 1.61
C SER A 385 -13.47 -19.51 2.67
N GLU A 386 -13.92 -19.64 3.92
CA GLU A 386 -13.09 -20.13 5.02
C GLU A 386 -12.56 -21.56 4.77
N ASP A 387 -13.37 -22.40 4.10
CA ASP A 387 -12.97 -23.75 3.70
C ASP A 387 -12.13 -23.80 2.42
N CYS A 388 -11.84 -22.64 1.81
CA CYS A 388 -11.08 -22.48 0.57
C CYS A 388 -11.62 -23.25 -0.65
N LYS A 389 -12.91 -23.61 -0.68
CA LYS A 389 -13.51 -24.31 -1.84
C LYS A 389 -14.10 -23.35 -2.86
N LYS A 390 -14.34 -22.12 -2.48
CA LYS A 390 -15.00 -21.08 -3.26
C LYS A 390 -14.27 -19.76 -3.11
N PHE A 391 -14.45 -18.90 -4.11
CA PHE A 391 -13.93 -17.54 -4.01
C PHE A 391 -14.78 -16.55 -4.79
N ILE A 392 -14.75 -15.32 -4.31
CA ILE A 392 -15.21 -14.12 -5.01
C ILE A 392 -14.00 -13.56 -5.73
N ASP A 393 -14.13 -13.37 -7.03
CA ASP A 393 -13.11 -12.80 -7.91
C ASP A 393 -13.59 -11.46 -8.44
N SER A 394 -13.06 -10.37 -7.90
CA SER A 394 -13.33 -9.02 -8.37
C SER A 394 -12.13 -8.51 -9.15
N PHE A 395 -12.27 -8.37 -10.46
CA PHE A 395 -11.14 -7.95 -11.31
C PHE A 395 -11.52 -6.85 -12.30
N SER A 396 -10.52 -6.16 -12.75
CA SER A 396 -10.56 -5.26 -13.91
C SER A 396 -9.29 -5.46 -14.74
N SER A 397 -9.33 -5.04 -16.00
CA SER A 397 -8.13 -4.90 -16.82
C SER A 397 -8.13 -3.55 -17.52
N PHE A 398 -7.11 -3.24 -18.28
CA PHE A 398 -6.97 -1.94 -18.92
C PHE A 398 -8.21 -1.51 -19.72
N ASN A 399 -8.88 -2.46 -20.38
CA ASN A 399 -10.09 -2.21 -21.18
C ASN A 399 -11.37 -2.80 -20.56
N VAL A 400 -11.30 -3.40 -19.36
CA VAL A 400 -12.45 -3.98 -18.65
C VAL A 400 -12.68 -3.22 -17.35
N PRO A 401 -13.78 -2.45 -17.22
CA PRO A 401 -13.99 -1.57 -16.07
C PRO A 401 -14.05 -2.29 -14.73
N GLN A 402 -14.92 -3.30 -14.59
CA GLN A 402 -15.05 -4.11 -13.38
C GLN A 402 -15.92 -5.35 -13.63
N VAL A 403 -15.44 -6.50 -13.17
CA VAL A 403 -16.21 -7.75 -13.16
C VAL A 403 -16.11 -8.37 -11.76
N THR A 404 -17.22 -8.91 -11.24
CA THR A 404 -17.26 -9.65 -9.99
C THR A 404 -17.90 -11.01 -10.22
N ASN A 405 -17.15 -12.07 -9.97
CA ASN A 405 -17.51 -13.46 -10.23
C ASN A 405 -17.54 -14.28 -8.96
N LEU A 406 -18.46 -15.27 -8.89
CA LEU A 406 -18.40 -16.37 -7.97
C LEU A 406 -17.80 -17.58 -8.66
N LYS A 407 -16.70 -18.10 -8.15
CA LYS A 407 -15.96 -19.24 -8.71
C LYS A 407 -15.69 -20.29 -7.65
N THR A 408 -15.53 -21.55 -8.06
CA THR A 408 -14.99 -22.61 -7.19
C THR A 408 -13.48 -22.71 -7.37
N THR A 409 -12.75 -23.16 -6.36
CA THR A 409 -11.30 -23.43 -6.46
C THR A 409 -10.96 -24.65 -7.34
N GLY A 410 -11.99 -25.31 -7.89
CA GLY A 410 -11.88 -26.25 -9.00
C GLY A 410 -11.87 -25.58 -10.39
N GLY A 411 -12.00 -24.25 -10.47
CA GLY A 411 -11.95 -23.45 -11.73
C GLY A 411 -13.33 -23.23 -12.37
N LYS A 412 -14.44 -23.65 -11.74
CA LYS A 412 -15.80 -23.45 -12.30
C LYS A 412 -16.33 -22.06 -11.96
N LEU A 413 -16.73 -21.28 -12.97
CA LEU A 413 -17.58 -20.10 -12.81
C LEU A 413 -19.00 -20.57 -12.41
N VAL A 414 -19.50 -20.06 -11.29
CA VAL A 414 -20.84 -20.34 -10.78
C VAL A 414 -21.82 -19.25 -11.19
N ARG A 415 -21.39 -17.97 -11.06
CA ARG A 415 -22.24 -16.82 -11.37
C ARG A 415 -21.40 -15.55 -11.55
N ASN A 416 -21.86 -14.67 -12.46
CA ASN A 416 -21.44 -13.28 -12.48
C ASN A 416 -22.33 -12.48 -11.51
N LEU A 417 -21.74 -11.76 -10.58
CA LEU A 417 -22.45 -10.82 -9.70
C LEU A 417 -22.51 -9.43 -10.31
N ASN A 418 -21.49 -9.07 -11.07
CA ASN A 418 -21.40 -7.77 -11.74
C ASN A 418 -20.56 -7.88 -13.01
N ILE A 419 -21.01 -7.21 -14.06
CA ILE A 419 -20.23 -6.88 -15.26
C ILE A 419 -20.54 -5.41 -15.53
N ALA A 420 -19.61 -4.54 -15.14
CA ALA A 420 -19.81 -3.12 -15.26
C ALA A 420 -19.70 -2.63 -16.70
N SER A 421 -20.61 -1.76 -17.10
CA SER A 421 -20.44 -0.94 -18.30
C SER A 421 -19.37 0.13 -18.06
N ASP A 422 -18.79 0.61 -19.15
CA ASP A 422 -17.85 1.73 -19.10
C ASP A 422 -18.59 3.03 -18.69
N PRO A 423 -18.27 3.63 -17.53
CA PRO A 423 -18.90 4.86 -17.07
C PRO A 423 -18.47 6.08 -17.90
N LEU A 424 -17.39 5.99 -18.66
CA LEU A 424 -16.82 7.11 -19.40
C LEU A 424 -17.50 7.35 -20.76
N THR A 425 -18.41 6.47 -21.19
CA THR A 425 -19.17 6.62 -22.46
C THR A 425 -19.98 7.92 -22.54
N GLN A 426 -20.30 8.54 -21.41
CA GLN A 426 -20.99 9.83 -21.33
C GLN A 426 -20.06 11.05 -21.42
N PHE A 427 -18.75 10.83 -21.33
CA PHE A 427 -17.75 11.90 -21.31
C PHE A 427 -16.94 11.90 -22.61
N LYS A 428 -16.57 13.07 -23.07
CA LYS A 428 -15.62 13.24 -24.16
C LYS A 428 -14.22 12.99 -23.66
N THR A 429 -13.60 11.88 -24.08
CA THR A 429 -12.26 11.47 -23.60
C THR A 429 -11.28 11.28 -24.73
N GLY A 430 -10.01 11.56 -24.47
CA GLY A 430 -8.91 11.17 -25.35
C GLY A 430 -8.57 9.68 -25.20
N LYS A 431 -7.73 9.19 -26.10
CA LYS A 431 -7.18 7.83 -25.96
C LYS A 431 -6.29 7.72 -24.73
N VAL A 432 -6.24 6.54 -24.13
CA VAL A 432 -5.30 6.20 -23.08
C VAL A 432 -4.38 5.08 -23.57
N VAL A 433 -3.10 5.17 -23.23
CA VAL A 433 -2.08 4.20 -23.66
C VAL A 433 -1.44 3.60 -22.41
N LEU A 434 -1.32 2.27 -22.42
CA LEU A 434 -0.49 1.49 -21.51
C LEU A 434 0.76 1.04 -22.26
N GLY A 435 1.94 1.20 -21.65
CA GLY A 435 3.19 0.83 -22.30
C GLY A 435 4.35 0.67 -21.35
N THR A 436 5.54 0.43 -21.89
CA THR A 436 6.77 0.28 -21.12
C THR A 436 7.91 1.15 -21.67
N VAL A 437 8.80 1.57 -20.77
CA VAL A 437 10.10 2.15 -21.10
C VAL A 437 11.17 1.45 -20.27
N LYS A 438 12.41 1.44 -20.74
CA LYS A 438 13.51 0.86 -19.96
C LYS A 438 13.81 1.68 -18.72
N SER A 439 14.19 1.02 -17.64
CA SER A 439 14.85 1.69 -16.51
C SER A 439 16.16 2.33 -16.97
N ALA A 440 16.65 3.32 -16.24
CA ALA A 440 17.87 4.05 -16.62
C ALA A 440 19.13 3.15 -16.70
N ASP A 441 19.14 2.05 -15.95
CA ASP A 441 20.20 1.02 -16.03
C ASP A 441 19.96 -0.03 -17.13
N GLY A 442 18.84 0.07 -17.88
CA GLY A 442 18.46 -0.82 -18.97
C GLY A 442 17.98 -2.23 -18.57
N ARG A 443 17.92 -2.54 -17.27
CA ARG A 443 17.68 -3.91 -16.78
C ARG A 443 16.19 -4.28 -16.75
N TYR A 444 15.30 -3.29 -16.53
CA TYR A 444 13.88 -3.50 -16.27
C TYR A 444 13.01 -2.76 -17.28
N ASP A 445 11.78 -3.21 -17.45
CA ASP A 445 10.74 -2.51 -18.16
C ASP A 445 9.84 -1.81 -17.14
N ASN A 446 9.93 -0.48 -17.06
CA ASN A 446 9.07 0.35 -16.24
C ASN A 446 7.77 0.61 -17.00
N TRP A 447 6.64 0.31 -16.36
CA TRP A 447 5.33 0.51 -16.96
C TRP A 447 4.88 1.95 -16.83
N TYR A 448 4.16 2.44 -17.87
CA TYR A 448 3.54 3.76 -17.87
C TYR A 448 2.11 3.72 -18.40
N ARG A 449 1.30 4.69 -17.99
CA ARG A 449 0.06 5.07 -18.64
C ARG A 449 0.14 6.51 -19.14
N MET A 450 -0.50 6.80 -20.27
CA MET A 450 -0.47 8.13 -20.89
C MET A 450 -1.85 8.49 -21.40
N PHE A 451 -2.36 9.64 -20.96
CA PHE A 451 -3.65 10.20 -21.35
C PHE A 451 -3.44 11.27 -22.39
N PHE A 452 -4.18 11.19 -23.47
CA PHE A 452 -4.14 12.16 -24.56
C PHE A 452 -5.33 13.12 -24.49
N PRO A 453 -5.19 14.37 -25.00
CA PRO A 453 -6.31 15.27 -25.16
C PRO A 453 -7.48 14.65 -25.92
N ALA A 454 -8.71 15.04 -25.56
CA ALA A 454 -9.91 14.52 -26.21
C ALA A 454 -9.97 14.85 -27.71
N ASP A 455 -9.46 16.03 -28.09
CA ASP A 455 -9.35 16.47 -29.48
C ASP A 455 -7.90 16.39 -29.98
N PHE A 456 -7.23 15.26 -29.67
CA PHE A 456 -5.83 15.08 -30.03
C PHE A 456 -5.58 15.12 -31.55
N ASP A 457 -4.67 15.99 -31.94
CA ASP A 457 -4.20 16.20 -33.31
C ASP A 457 -2.67 16.09 -33.33
N SER A 458 -2.13 15.07 -33.97
CA SER A 458 -0.69 14.78 -34.00
C SER A 458 0.15 15.86 -34.71
N THR A 459 -0.47 16.83 -35.37
CA THR A 459 0.19 17.97 -36.01
C THR A 459 0.40 19.14 -35.06
N LYS A 460 -0.26 19.15 -33.92
CA LYS A 460 -0.14 20.17 -32.86
C LYS A 460 0.85 19.73 -31.80
N LYS A 461 1.30 20.71 -30.99
CA LYS A 461 2.13 20.46 -29.81
C LYS A 461 1.33 20.67 -28.54
N TYR A 462 1.52 19.75 -27.60
CA TYR A 462 0.80 19.71 -26.33
C TYR A 462 1.75 19.84 -25.14
N PRO A 463 1.37 20.58 -24.09
CA PRO A 463 2.06 20.56 -22.82
C PRO A 463 1.91 19.17 -22.17
N VAL A 464 2.89 18.81 -21.33
CA VAL A 464 2.90 17.53 -20.61
C VAL A 464 2.86 17.76 -19.13
N ILE A 465 2.06 16.97 -18.40
CA ILE A 465 2.14 16.86 -16.95
C ILE A 465 2.61 15.44 -16.61
N LEU A 466 3.77 15.35 -15.96
CA LEU A 466 4.20 14.14 -15.25
C LEU A 466 3.51 14.08 -13.89
N TYR A 467 2.66 13.06 -13.67
CA TYR A 467 2.22 12.73 -12.33
C TYR A 467 3.16 11.67 -11.74
N VAL A 468 3.83 11.98 -10.64
CA VAL A 468 4.82 11.10 -10.01
C VAL A 468 4.46 10.82 -8.55
N TYR A 469 4.59 9.56 -8.14
CA TYR A 469 4.73 9.21 -6.74
C TYR A 469 6.16 8.70 -6.48
N GLY A 470 6.55 7.59 -7.08
CA GLY A 470 7.91 7.06 -7.12
C GLY A 470 8.40 6.39 -5.84
N GLY A 471 7.62 6.46 -4.76
CA GLY A 471 8.03 5.97 -3.45
C GLY A 471 8.07 4.44 -3.34
N PRO A 472 8.74 3.92 -2.30
CA PRO A 472 8.89 2.48 -2.07
C PRO A 472 7.55 1.75 -2.06
N HIS A 473 7.53 0.55 -2.64
CA HIS A 473 6.37 -0.34 -2.76
C HIS A 473 5.14 0.22 -3.48
N SER A 474 5.20 1.43 -4.02
CA SER A 474 4.05 2.09 -4.60
C SER A 474 3.99 1.89 -6.11
N GLN A 475 3.25 0.89 -6.55
CA GLN A 475 2.98 0.65 -7.96
C GLN A 475 1.82 1.53 -8.44
N MET A 476 2.12 2.47 -9.34
CA MET A 476 1.15 3.43 -9.88
C MET A 476 0.48 2.94 -11.17
N VAL A 477 1.05 1.97 -11.84
CA VAL A 477 0.56 1.44 -13.12
C VAL A 477 0.31 -0.06 -12.98
N GLN A 478 -0.96 -0.44 -13.11
CA GLN A 478 -1.43 -1.83 -13.05
C GLN A 478 -2.30 -2.13 -14.25
N ASP A 479 -2.39 -3.39 -14.67
CA ASP A 479 -3.41 -3.82 -15.61
C ASP A 479 -4.77 -3.92 -14.91
N SER A 480 -5.29 -2.75 -14.59
CA SER A 480 -6.62 -2.48 -14.06
C SER A 480 -7.26 -1.39 -14.90
N TRP A 481 -8.49 -0.97 -14.61
CA TRP A 481 -9.23 -0.01 -15.42
C TRP A 481 -8.39 1.23 -15.76
N LEU A 482 -8.10 1.42 -17.05
CA LEU A 482 -7.27 2.49 -17.61
C LEU A 482 -5.89 2.62 -16.94
N GLY A 483 -5.29 1.48 -16.53
CA GLY A 483 -3.98 1.48 -15.90
C GLY A 483 -3.97 2.01 -14.47
N GLN A 484 -5.06 1.84 -13.72
CA GLN A 484 -5.27 2.42 -12.37
C GLN A 484 -5.48 3.95 -12.41
N VAL A 485 -6.34 4.41 -13.31
CA VAL A 485 -6.61 5.82 -13.56
C VAL A 485 -6.99 6.62 -12.31
N ARG A 486 -6.48 7.84 -12.23
CA ARG A 486 -7.03 8.91 -11.40
C ARG A 486 -7.81 9.87 -12.29
N MET A 487 -9.08 10.12 -12.01
CA MET A 487 -9.93 10.90 -12.92
C MET A 487 -9.45 12.35 -13.13
N TRP A 488 -8.65 12.90 -12.21
CA TRP A 488 -7.98 14.18 -12.44
C TRP A 488 -7.01 14.14 -13.64
N GLU A 489 -6.34 13.00 -13.89
CA GLU A 489 -5.47 12.81 -15.05
C GLU A 489 -6.27 12.94 -16.36
N MET A 490 -7.48 12.33 -16.38
CA MET A 490 -8.42 12.43 -17.50
C MET A 490 -8.94 13.87 -17.68
N LEU A 491 -9.27 14.55 -16.57
CA LEU A 491 -9.72 15.96 -16.61
C LEU A 491 -8.64 16.87 -17.20
N MET A 492 -7.38 16.70 -16.80
CA MET A 492 -6.27 17.50 -17.37
C MET A 492 -6.07 17.16 -18.86
N ALA A 493 -6.22 15.91 -19.24
CA ALA A 493 -6.20 15.54 -20.65
C ALA A 493 -7.33 16.19 -21.46
N GLN A 494 -8.54 16.29 -20.91
CA GLN A 494 -9.64 17.04 -21.52
C GLN A 494 -9.33 18.55 -21.66
N LYS A 495 -8.51 19.11 -20.78
CA LYS A 495 -8.05 20.52 -20.83
C LYS A 495 -6.93 20.76 -21.86
N GLY A 496 -6.44 19.71 -22.51
CA GLY A 496 -5.43 19.82 -23.57
C GLY A 496 -4.01 19.44 -23.15
N TYR A 497 -3.82 18.83 -22.00
CA TYR A 497 -2.52 18.30 -21.57
C TYR A 497 -2.35 16.84 -22.01
N ILE A 498 -1.14 16.41 -22.29
CA ILE A 498 -0.77 15.00 -22.21
C ILE A 498 -0.39 14.74 -20.77
N VAL A 499 -1.06 13.74 -20.12
CA VAL A 499 -0.72 13.35 -18.74
C VAL A 499 -0.01 12.01 -18.77
N TYR A 500 1.14 11.95 -18.14
CA TYR A 500 2.02 10.78 -18.12
C TYR A 500 2.30 10.33 -16.70
N VAL A 501 2.21 9.03 -16.46
CA VAL A 501 2.49 8.39 -15.16
C VAL A 501 3.34 7.17 -15.42
N GLN A 502 4.46 7.03 -14.72
CA GLN A 502 5.41 5.94 -14.86
C GLN A 502 5.82 5.39 -13.51
N ASP A 503 5.92 4.06 -13.40
CA ASP A 503 6.62 3.39 -12.31
C ASP A 503 8.15 3.47 -12.52
N ASN A 504 8.89 3.34 -11.42
CA ASN A 504 10.36 3.37 -11.40
C ASN A 504 10.89 2.28 -10.46
N ARG A 505 12.19 2.04 -10.47
CA ARG A 505 12.84 1.24 -9.43
C ARG A 505 12.51 1.79 -8.04
N GLY A 506 12.30 0.89 -7.09
CA GLY A 506 11.76 1.19 -5.76
C GLY A 506 10.31 0.71 -5.58
N THR A 507 9.53 0.55 -6.67
CA THR A 507 8.16 0.03 -6.60
C THR A 507 8.13 -1.49 -6.51
N GLU A 508 6.97 -2.10 -6.24
CA GLU A 508 6.83 -3.54 -5.98
C GLU A 508 6.61 -4.41 -7.24
N ASN A 509 6.46 -5.72 -7.02
CA ASN A 509 6.14 -6.76 -8.01
C ASN A 509 7.23 -7.07 -9.04
N ARG A 510 8.49 -6.70 -8.76
CA ARG A 510 9.66 -7.00 -9.62
C ARG A 510 10.85 -7.53 -8.83
N GLY A 511 10.62 -7.94 -7.57
CA GLY A 511 11.60 -8.51 -6.68
C GLY A 511 12.51 -7.49 -5.96
N ALA A 512 13.26 -8.00 -4.97
CA ALA A 512 14.02 -7.20 -4.01
C ALA A 512 15.09 -6.30 -4.64
N GLU A 513 15.76 -6.74 -5.72
CA GLU A 513 16.78 -5.91 -6.39
C GLU A 513 16.19 -4.66 -7.02
N TYR A 514 14.97 -4.74 -7.52
CA TYR A 514 14.24 -3.60 -8.06
C TYR A 514 13.70 -2.70 -6.94
N GLU A 515 13.08 -3.29 -5.92
CA GLU A 515 12.51 -2.56 -4.77
C GLU A 515 13.58 -1.84 -3.96
N MET A 516 14.65 -2.54 -3.59
CA MET A 516 15.70 -2.02 -2.71
C MET A 516 16.75 -1.16 -3.43
N ALA A 517 16.54 -0.84 -4.72
CA ALA A 517 17.45 0.02 -5.48
C ALA A 517 17.57 1.44 -4.88
N ILE A 518 16.55 1.87 -4.15
CA ILE A 518 16.48 3.20 -3.50
C ILE A 518 17.26 3.26 -2.19
N HIS A 519 17.62 2.13 -1.59
CA HIS A 519 18.23 2.09 -0.27
C HIS A 519 19.46 3.01 -0.18
N ARG A 520 19.47 3.88 0.84
CA ARG A 520 20.48 4.91 1.15
C ARG A 520 20.55 6.06 0.12
N GLN A 521 19.63 6.12 -0.85
CA GLN A 521 19.67 7.10 -1.94
C GLN A 521 18.27 7.42 -2.51
N CYS A 522 17.27 7.57 -1.65
CA CYS A 522 15.91 7.90 -2.06
C CYS A 522 15.85 9.02 -3.10
N GLY A 523 15.05 8.86 -4.15
CA GLY A 523 14.88 9.82 -5.24
C GLY A 523 15.91 9.72 -6.36
N GLN A 524 17.06 9.03 -6.18
CA GLN A 524 18.14 9.09 -7.17
C GLN A 524 17.89 8.16 -8.37
N CYS A 525 17.67 6.87 -8.15
CA CYS A 525 17.36 5.95 -9.24
C CYS A 525 15.95 6.20 -9.78
N GLU A 526 15.03 6.66 -8.95
CA GLU A 526 13.67 7.03 -9.34
C GLU A 526 13.69 8.20 -10.33
N MET A 527 14.41 9.29 -10.02
CA MET A 527 14.58 10.42 -10.97
C MET A 527 15.19 9.96 -12.30
N ALA A 528 16.25 9.13 -12.23
CA ALA A 528 16.89 8.63 -13.42
C ALA A 528 15.92 7.83 -14.32
N ASP A 529 15.09 6.98 -13.71
CA ASP A 529 14.08 6.21 -14.43
C ASP A 529 12.95 7.10 -14.99
N GLN A 530 12.46 8.09 -14.22
CA GLN A 530 11.47 9.06 -14.69
C GLN A 530 11.98 9.87 -15.88
N MET A 531 13.26 10.23 -15.88
CA MET A 531 13.85 11.00 -16.98
C MET A 531 13.94 10.20 -18.28
N VAL A 532 14.07 8.87 -18.24
CA VAL A 532 13.98 8.04 -19.46
C VAL A 532 12.60 8.21 -20.12
N GLY A 533 11.53 8.20 -19.33
CA GLY A 533 10.18 8.48 -19.84
C GLY A 533 10.03 9.89 -20.38
N ILE A 534 10.61 10.89 -19.70
CA ILE A 534 10.61 12.29 -20.17
C ILE A 534 11.38 12.41 -21.51
N ASP A 535 12.50 11.75 -21.67
CA ASP A 535 13.25 11.77 -22.92
C ASP A 535 12.49 11.07 -24.06
N MET A 536 11.80 9.97 -23.76
CA MET A 536 10.86 9.33 -24.69
C MET A 536 9.78 10.33 -25.11
N LEU A 537 9.13 11.03 -24.16
CA LEU A 537 8.10 12.05 -24.45
C LEU A 537 8.66 13.18 -25.31
N LYS A 538 9.85 13.71 -25.00
CA LYS A 538 10.52 14.76 -25.80
C LYS A 538 10.84 14.32 -27.23
N SER A 539 10.93 13.03 -27.50
CA SER A 539 11.15 12.50 -28.86
C SER A 539 9.87 12.52 -29.72
N LEU A 540 8.68 12.64 -29.10
CA LEU A 540 7.41 12.63 -29.80
C LEU A 540 7.13 13.98 -30.46
N PRO A 541 6.75 14.02 -31.77
CA PRO A 541 6.62 15.25 -32.52
C PRO A 541 5.52 16.19 -31.99
N TYR A 542 4.54 15.65 -31.30
CA TYR A 542 3.39 16.37 -30.74
C TYR A 542 3.60 16.81 -29.28
N VAL A 543 4.76 16.58 -28.69
CA VAL A 543 5.09 17.06 -27.36
C VAL A 543 5.78 18.44 -27.45
N ASP A 544 5.28 19.39 -26.63
CA ASP A 544 5.94 20.66 -26.43
C ASP A 544 7.02 20.51 -25.34
N LYS A 545 8.26 20.48 -25.77
CA LYS A 545 9.42 20.25 -24.90
C LYS A 545 9.66 21.37 -23.89
N ASP A 546 9.14 22.56 -24.17
CA ASP A 546 9.31 23.76 -23.35
C ASP A 546 8.16 23.93 -22.34
N ARG A 547 7.13 23.06 -22.40
CA ARG A 547 5.98 23.07 -21.53
C ARG A 547 5.80 21.68 -20.87
N ILE A 548 6.71 21.34 -19.96
CA ILE A 548 6.64 20.11 -19.16
C ILE A 548 6.51 20.49 -17.69
N GLY A 549 5.43 20.04 -17.06
CA GLY A 549 5.16 20.20 -15.65
C GLY A 549 5.24 18.88 -14.89
N VAL A 550 5.28 18.96 -13.55
CA VAL A 550 5.32 17.79 -12.66
C VAL A 550 4.44 18.00 -11.44
N HIS A 551 3.72 16.95 -11.03
CA HIS A 551 2.87 16.95 -9.84
C HIS A 551 3.01 15.63 -9.06
N GLY A 552 3.07 15.73 -7.75
CA GLY A 552 3.04 14.57 -6.86
C GLY A 552 2.75 14.97 -5.42
N TRP A 553 2.36 13.98 -4.61
CA TRP A 553 1.99 14.14 -3.20
C TRP A 553 2.87 13.28 -2.31
N SER A 554 3.25 13.76 -1.10
CA SER A 554 4.07 13.01 -0.14
C SER A 554 5.47 12.72 -0.70
N TYR A 555 5.84 11.46 -0.85
CA TYR A 555 7.04 11.08 -1.60
C TYR A 555 7.03 11.65 -3.03
N GLY A 556 5.86 11.70 -3.68
CA GLY A 556 5.69 12.35 -4.98
C GLY A 556 5.93 13.87 -4.93
N GLY A 557 5.66 14.51 -3.80
CA GLY A 557 6.02 15.91 -3.55
C GLY A 557 7.54 16.08 -3.45
N PHE A 558 8.23 15.19 -2.74
CA PHE A 558 9.69 15.09 -2.73
C PHE A 558 10.25 14.88 -4.14
N MET A 559 9.70 13.95 -4.91
CA MET A 559 10.09 13.70 -6.30
C MET A 559 9.85 14.92 -7.19
N THR A 560 8.73 15.64 -7.00
CA THR A 560 8.43 16.89 -7.74
C THR A 560 9.52 17.93 -7.55
N ILE A 561 9.88 18.22 -6.31
CA ILE A 561 10.94 19.22 -6.02
C ILE A 561 12.30 18.69 -6.46
N SER A 562 12.59 17.40 -6.24
CA SER A 562 13.81 16.76 -6.71
C SER A 562 14.00 16.89 -8.22
N LEU A 563 12.96 16.62 -9.00
CA LEU A 563 13.00 16.75 -10.46
C LEU A 563 13.17 18.19 -10.89
N MET A 564 12.45 19.13 -10.28
CA MET A 564 12.54 20.56 -10.63
C MET A 564 13.92 21.17 -10.32
N THR A 565 14.57 20.73 -9.26
CA THR A 565 15.87 21.26 -8.85
C THR A 565 17.05 20.57 -9.53
N ASN A 566 16.95 19.28 -9.87
CA ASN A 566 18.01 18.56 -10.58
C ASN A 566 17.90 18.70 -12.11
N TYR A 567 16.69 18.96 -12.65
CA TYR A 567 16.43 19.12 -14.09
C TYR A 567 15.67 20.43 -14.40
N PRO A 568 16.19 21.61 -13.96
CA PRO A 568 15.47 22.88 -14.03
C PRO A 568 15.18 23.35 -15.45
N GLU A 569 15.96 22.86 -16.44
CA GLU A 569 15.70 23.17 -17.85
C GLU A 569 14.56 22.33 -18.46
N THR A 570 14.16 21.28 -17.80
CA THR A 570 13.06 20.39 -18.26
C THR A 570 11.72 20.81 -17.66
N PHE A 571 11.65 20.90 -16.33
CA PHE A 571 10.38 21.15 -15.63
C PHE A 571 10.16 22.66 -15.41
N LYS A 572 9.11 23.20 -16.02
CA LYS A 572 8.79 24.62 -15.97
C LYS A 572 7.83 24.98 -14.84
N VAL A 573 6.91 24.05 -14.51
CA VAL A 573 5.91 24.22 -13.46
C VAL A 573 5.83 22.95 -12.63
N GLY A 574 5.79 23.09 -11.30
CA GLY A 574 5.57 21.97 -10.39
C GLY A 574 4.57 22.29 -9.30
N VAL A 575 3.81 21.27 -8.89
CA VAL A 575 2.96 21.34 -7.71
C VAL A 575 3.31 20.18 -6.79
N ALA A 576 3.94 20.48 -5.65
CA ALA A 576 4.35 19.53 -4.63
C ALA A 576 3.38 19.55 -3.47
N GLY A 577 2.76 18.41 -3.17
CA GLY A 577 1.86 18.29 -2.04
C GLY A 577 2.52 17.55 -0.86
N GLY A 578 2.48 18.11 0.35
CA GLY A 578 3.03 17.50 1.57
C GLY A 578 4.43 16.91 1.39
N PRO A 579 5.41 17.64 0.81
CA PRO A 579 6.66 17.05 0.34
C PRO A 579 7.59 16.72 1.50
N VAL A 580 8.23 15.54 1.47
CA VAL A 580 9.45 15.30 2.25
C VAL A 580 10.54 16.19 1.67
N ILE A 581 11.27 16.92 2.52
CA ILE A 581 12.36 17.82 2.12
C ILE A 581 13.72 17.31 2.56
N ASP A 582 13.76 16.76 3.77
CA ASP A 582 14.99 16.18 4.33
C ASP A 582 14.63 14.96 5.15
N TRP A 583 15.29 13.84 4.89
CA TRP A 583 14.97 12.56 5.54
C TRP A 583 15.29 12.53 7.03
N LYS A 584 16.11 13.45 7.55
CA LYS A 584 16.37 13.57 8.99
C LYS A 584 15.15 14.00 9.79
N TRP A 585 14.15 14.63 9.17
CA TRP A 585 12.90 15.03 9.81
C TRP A 585 11.78 14.00 9.62
N TYR A 586 12.02 12.94 8.85
CA TYR A 586 11.03 11.90 8.66
C TYR A 586 11.09 10.88 9.80
N GLU A 587 10.00 10.14 10.02
CA GLU A 587 9.89 9.22 11.14
C GLU A 587 10.89 8.05 11.04
N VAL A 588 11.26 7.50 12.20
CA VAL A 588 12.38 6.57 12.37
C VAL A 588 12.20 5.25 11.60
N MET A 589 11.01 4.63 11.66
CA MET A 589 10.80 3.27 11.12
C MET A 589 10.94 3.25 9.60
N TYR A 590 10.33 4.21 8.92
CA TYR A 590 10.43 4.38 7.47
C TYR A 590 11.77 5.02 7.07
N GLY A 591 12.14 6.12 7.74
CA GLY A 591 13.34 6.89 7.42
C GLY A 591 14.61 6.06 7.53
N GLU A 592 14.77 5.32 8.62
CA GLU A 592 15.96 4.47 8.82
C GLU A 592 15.94 3.21 7.93
N ARG A 593 14.76 2.68 7.54
CA ARG A 593 14.70 1.57 6.58
C ARG A 593 15.31 1.95 5.23
N TYR A 594 14.95 3.10 4.70
CA TYR A 594 15.32 3.46 3.33
C TYR A 594 16.58 4.31 3.25
N MET A 595 16.95 5.01 4.32
CA MET A 595 18.10 5.92 4.31
C MET A 595 19.20 5.59 5.33
N ASP A 596 19.00 4.60 6.22
CA ASP A 596 19.78 4.46 7.44
C ASP A 596 19.70 5.75 8.29
N THR A 597 20.72 6.10 9.08
CA THR A 597 20.79 7.38 9.81
C THR A 597 21.75 8.36 9.12
N GLU A 598 21.61 9.66 9.43
CA GLU A 598 22.56 10.66 8.91
C GLU A 598 24.02 10.34 9.31
N GLU A 599 24.24 9.77 10.51
CA GLU A 599 25.55 9.35 10.99
C GLU A 599 26.16 8.23 10.15
N THR A 600 25.35 7.23 9.77
CA THR A 600 25.80 6.02 9.04
C THR A 600 25.74 6.19 7.52
N ASN A 601 25.01 7.21 7.03
CA ASN A 601 24.85 7.51 5.60
C ASN A 601 24.93 9.02 5.27
N PRO A 602 25.96 9.76 5.73
CA PRO A 602 26.02 11.21 5.56
C PRO A 602 26.00 11.64 4.09
N GLU A 603 26.62 10.89 3.19
CA GLU A 603 26.62 11.19 1.75
C GLU A 603 25.23 11.04 1.12
N GLY A 604 24.48 10.00 1.53
CA GLY A 604 23.11 9.80 1.08
C GLY A 604 22.19 10.94 1.53
N PHE A 605 22.26 11.33 2.79
CA PHE A 605 21.50 12.47 3.32
C PHE A 605 21.87 13.79 2.61
N ALA A 606 23.14 14.09 2.46
CA ALA A 606 23.59 15.30 1.74
C ALA A 606 23.12 15.32 0.28
N LYS A 607 23.11 14.15 -0.38
CA LYS A 607 22.68 14.03 -1.79
C LYS A 607 21.17 14.18 -1.95
N THR A 608 20.38 13.70 -1.00
CA THR A 608 18.92 13.63 -1.08
C THR A 608 18.21 14.81 -0.45
N SER A 609 18.85 15.55 0.47
CA SER A 609 18.29 16.76 1.06
C SER A 609 18.01 17.83 0.01
N LEU A 610 16.79 18.33 0.00
CA LEU A 610 16.35 19.38 -0.91
C LEU A 610 16.73 20.79 -0.42
N ILE A 611 17.08 20.94 0.84
CA ILE A 611 17.48 22.24 1.43
C ILE A 611 18.64 22.86 0.64
N GLY A 612 19.70 22.08 0.39
CA GLY A 612 20.86 22.57 -0.36
C GLY A 612 20.59 22.86 -1.84
N LYS A 613 19.45 22.40 -2.36
CA LYS A 613 19.06 22.54 -3.78
C LYS A 613 18.07 23.68 -4.05
N ALA A 614 17.65 24.42 -3.02
CA ALA A 614 16.69 25.52 -3.17
C ALA A 614 17.14 26.55 -4.22
N LYS A 615 18.42 26.89 -4.27
CA LYS A 615 19.04 27.81 -5.24
C LYS A 615 18.95 27.32 -6.71
N ASP A 616 18.76 26.03 -6.94
CA ASP A 616 18.72 25.42 -8.27
C ASP A 616 17.31 25.42 -8.87
N LEU A 617 16.29 25.84 -8.10
CA LEU A 617 14.90 25.97 -8.55
C LEU A 617 14.77 27.14 -9.52
N LYS A 618 14.43 26.87 -10.79
CA LYS A 618 14.21 27.90 -11.83
C LYS A 618 12.74 28.01 -12.26
N GLY A 619 12.00 26.92 -12.22
CA GLY A 619 10.59 26.87 -12.62
C GLY A 619 9.65 27.43 -11.55
N LYS A 620 8.37 27.53 -11.90
CA LYS A 620 7.30 27.92 -10.98
C LYS A 620 6.91 26.73 -10.08
N LEU A 621 7.05 26.88 -8.78
CA LEU A 621 6.72 25.84 -7.80
C LEU A 621 5.61 26.32 -6.86
N LEU A 622 4.56 25.51 -6.73
CA LEU A 622 3.56 25.62 -5.67
C LEU A 622 3.75 24.45 -4.69
N ILE A 623 3.90 24.75 -3.41
CA ILE A 623 3.81 23.75 -2.34
C ILE A 623 2.44 23.87 -1.67
N CYS A 624 1.72 22.72 -1.55
CA CYS A 624 0.48 22.59 -0.78
C CYS A 624 0.71 21.64 0.38
N GLN A 625 0.30 22.00 1.61
CA GLN A 625 0.45 21.11 2.77
C GLN A 625 -0.63 21.31 3.81
N GLY A 626 -1.02 20.23 4.50
CA GLY A 626 -1.82 20.30 5.72
C GLY A 626 -1.02 20.90 6.87
N ALA A 627 -1.56 21.90 7.57
CA ALA A 627 -0.83 22.54 8.67
C ALA A 627 -0.79 21.70 9.96
N ILE A 628 -1.63 20.65 10.04
CA ILE A 628 -1.60 19.67 11.14
C ILE A 628 -1.21 18.28 10.59
N ASP A 629 -0.33 18.25 9.59
CA ASP A 629 0.20 17.02 9.01
C ASP A 629 1.03 16.26 10.06
N ASN A 630 0.60 15.04 10.36
CA ASN A 630 1.19 14.15 11.35
C ASN A 630 2.08 13.06 10.72
N THR A 631 2.26 13.09 9.40
CA THR A 631 3.06 12.13 8.62
C THR A 631 4.31 12.81 8.06
N VAL A 632 4.13 13.84 7.24
CA VAL A 632 5.21 14.72 6.80
C VAL A 632 5.04 16.04 7.53
N VAL A 633 5.72 16.17 8.65
CA VAL A 633 5.54 17.30 9.56
C VAL A 633 5.85 18.64 8.89
N TRP A 634 5.25 19.70 9.40
CA TRP A 634 5.29 21.02 8.78
C TRP A 634 6.70 21.61 8.65
N GLU A 635 7.62 21.13 9.47
CA GLU A 635 9.06 21.45 9.42
C GLU A 635 9.64 21.33 8.01
N HIS A 636 9.28 20.28 7.26
CA HIS A 636 9.77 20.06 5.90
C HIS A 636 9.51 21.26 5.00
N SER A 637 8.25 21.64 4.80
CA SER A 637 7.91 22.74 3.88
C SER A 637 8.39 24.08 4.35
N LEU A 638 8.25 24.39 5.65
CA LEU A 638 8.66 25.69 6.19
C LEU A 638 10.17 25.90 6.05
N SER A 639 10.98 24.86 6.29
CA SER A 639 12.44 24.94 6.15
C SER A 639 12.86 25.15 4.69
N PHE A 640 12.17 24.51 3.74
CA PHE A 640 12.44 24.71 2.32
C PHE A 640 12.04 26.12 1.87
N VAL A 641 10.88 26.62 2.30
CA VAL A 641 10.43 28.00 2.02
C VAL A 641 11.44 29.00 2.59
N GLN A 642 11.87 28.82 3.85
CA GLN A 642 12.87 29.69 4.48
C GLN A 642 14.18 29.67 3.68
N LYS A 643 14.63 28.50 3.22
CA LYS A 643 15.86 28.39 2.43
C LYS A 643 15.72 29.09 1.08
N CYS A 644 14.58 28.99 0.41
CA CYS A 644 14.31 29.72 -0.82
C CYS A 644 14.37 31.26 -0.61
N ILE A 645 13.83 31.74 0.52
CA ILE A 645 13.92 33.16 0.89
C ILE A 645 15.39 33.63 1.03
N GLU A 646 16.21 32.83 1.73
CA GLU A 646 17.62 33.08 1.92
C GLU A 646 18.41 33.13 0.61
N GLU A 647 18.04 32.25 -0.33
CA GLU A 647 18.68 32.21 -1.67
C GLU A 647 18.04 33.20 -2.68
N GLY A 648 17.01 33.97 -2.28
CA GLY A 648 16.30 34.88 -3.17
C GLY A 648 15.44 34.23 -4.24
N VAL A 649 15.09 32.95 -4.05
CA VAL A 649 14.26 32.14 -4.95
C VAL A 649 12.79 32.31 -4.59
N GLN A 650 11.93 32.56 -5.58
CA GLN A 650 10.50 32.72 -5.39
C GLN A 650 9.78 31.41 -5.62
N LEU A 651 8.83 31.10 -4.71
CA LEU A 651 7.89 29.98 -4.83
C LEU A 651 6.53 30.38 -4.24
N ASP A 652 5.50 29.63 -4.59
CA ASP A 652 4.17 29.78 -4.02
C ASP A 652 3.95 28.72 -2.93
N TYR A 653 3.33 29.11 -1.81
CA TYR A 653 3.02 28.21 -0.71
C TYR A 653 1.57 28.36 -0.26
N PHE A 654 0.86 27.24 -0.15
CA PHE A 654 -0.54 27.23 0.28
C PHE A 654 -0.80 26.19 1.36
N PRO A 655 -0.96 26.60 2.65
CA PRO A 655 -1.31 25.71 3.72
C PRO A 655 -2.82 25.41 3.73
N TYR A 656 -3.18 24.16 4.10
CA TYR A 656 -4.52 23.76 4.47
C TYR A 656 -4.62 23.68 6.00
N PRO A 657 -5.12 24.72 6.68
CA PRO A 657 -4.89 24.91 8.12
C PRO A 657 -5.47 23.84 9.02
N ARG A 658 -6.47 23.10 8.55
CA ARG A 658 -7.19 22.06 9.32
C ARG A 658 -7.07 20.67 8.69
N SER A 659 -6.16 20.48 7.77
CA SER A 659 -5.92 19.18 7.13
C SER A 659 -4.66 18.54 7.70
N GLU A 660 -4.75 17.23 7.88
CA GLU A 660 -3.62 16.34 8.10
C GLU A 660 -2.88 16.08 6.77
N HIS A 661 -2.12 15.00 6.69
CA HIS A 661 -1.33 14.67 5.50
C HIS A 661 -2.15 14.62 4.21
N ASN A 662 -3.36 14.08 4.27
CA ASN A 662 -4.28 14.04 3.14
C ASN A 662 -5.38 15.09 3.29
N VAL A 663 -5.51 15.97 2.29
CA VAL A 663 -6.65 16.86 2.18
C VAL A 663 -7.84 16.04 1.64
N MET A 664 -8.89 15.88 2.44
CA MET A 664 -9.98 14.94 2.18
C MET A 664 -11.33 15.62 1.89
N GLY A 665 -12.26 14.84 1.31
CA GLY A 665 -13.64 15.26 1.08
C GLY A 665 -13.75 16.47 0.16
N ILE A 666 -14.62 17.41 0.51
CA ILE A 666 -14.86 18.64 -0.29
C ILE A 666 -13.64 19.55 -0.36
N TRP A 667 -12.76 19.53 0.64
CA TRP A 667 -11.53 20.33 0.63
C TRP A 667 -10.54 19.83 -0.41
N ARG A 668 -10.61 18.56 -0.78
CA ARG A 668 -9.81 18.01 -1.87
C ARG A 668 -10.24 18.58 -3.23
N ILE A 669 -11.53 18.95 -3.43
CA ILE A 669 -11.96 19.65 -4.64
C ILE A 669 -11.23 20.98 -4.74
N HIS A 670 -11.25 21.79 -3.67
CA HIS A 670 -10.52 23.05 -3.62
C HIS A 670 -9.00 22.86 -3.89
N LEU A 671 -8.39 21.82 -3.33
CA LEU A 671 -6.98 21.51 -3.59
C LEU A 671 -6.75 21.24 -5.08
N MET A 672 -7.58 20.39 -5.68
CA MET A 672 -7.38 19.98 -7.09
C MET A 672 -7.72 21.12 -8.06
N ASP A 673 -8.67 22.01 -7.72
CA ASP A 673 -8.91 23.27 -8.46
C ASP A 673 -7.67 24.16 -8.41
N LYS A 674 -7.03 24.27 -7.23
CA LYS A 674 -5.81 25.08 -7.08
C LYS A 674 -4.63 24.49 -7.86
N VAL A 675 -4.45 23.16 -7.81
CA VAL A 675 -3.42 22.43 -8.59
C VAL A 675 -3.65 22.66 -10.09
N THR A 676 -4.88 22.48 -10.53
CA THR A 676 -5.27 22.65 -11.94
C THR A 676 -5.04 24.08 -12.41
N GLY A 677 -5.55 25.07 -11.66
CA GLY A 677 -5.35 26.49 -12.00
C GLY A 677 -3.89 26.88 -12.04
N TYR A 678 -3.05 26.32 -11.19
CA TYR A 678 -1.62 26.63 -11.21
C TYR A 678 -0.93 26.16 -12.50
N PHE A 679 -1.31 25.00 -13.03
CA PHE A 679 -0.84 24.56 -14.34
C PHE A 679 -1.41 25.39 -15.47
N ASP A 680 -2.72 25.68 -15.45
CA ASP A 680 -3.39 26.51 -16.49
C ASP A 680 -2.77 27.91 -16.61
N ASP A 681 -2.35 28.49 -15.48
CA ASP A 681 -1.82 29.86 -15.43
C ASP A 681 -0.32 29.92 -15.79
N ASN A 682 0.45 28.84 -15.61
CA ASN A 682 1.91 28.89 -15.66
C ASN A 682 2.56 27.93 -16.66
N LEU A 683 1.86 26.90 -17.17
CA LEU A 683 2.38 25.91 -18.12
C LEU A 683 1.78 26.09 -19.50
#